data_f4a9616bd7eb761dbdbdabda16e8d6f5
#
_entry.id   f4a9616bd7eb761dbdbdabda16e8d6f5
#
_cell.length_a   1.000
_cell.length_b   1.000
_cell.length_c   1.000
_cell.angle_alpha   90.00
_cell.angle_beta   90.00
_cell.angle_gamma   90.00
#
_symmetry.space_group_name_H-M   'P 1'
#
loop_
_entity.id
_entity.type
_entity.pdbx_description
1 polymer ?
#
loop_
_entity_poly.entity_id
_entity_poly.type
_entity_poly.pdbx_seq_one_letter_code
_entity_poly.pdbx_strand_id
1 'polypeptide(L)'
;MKKENPKSPKNIEVRGAKVHNLRNIDVDIPLNKIVGIAGVSGSGKSSLALGVLYAEGSRRYLESLSTYTRRRMTQAERAEVDDVRYVPASLALHQRPTVPGIRSTFGTMTELLNSLRLMFSRLANHCCPNGHYVKPSFAVAAMQEITCPECHEHFYGPGAEDLAFNSRGACPTCGGIGTVRTVDESKLVPDENLTIDEGAVVVWGTLMWSLMKDVCREMGVRTDVPFKDLTPEEKEIVYHGPAEKKHIFYLNPKTGQTAEMDFTYYSAVYSVQNALAKVKDDSGMKRLEKFLKEDVCHDCHGTRLSPAARAPRLRGIGLDQATAMTLDELMVWVAGVPDSLEEAMRPMAKNICEAFTDTAHRLIDLGLGYLSLDRAAATLSTGERQRVQLARAVRNRTTGVLYVLDEPSIGLHPHNLKGLIGVMDDLIADGNSVILVDHDTQVLTHADEIVEMGKSAGTNGGTVIAQGTVDEIAQNKESVIAPYLSQESKLPAELPKNELFSMGNIHLSTDAIHTVHPLEVEIPKGRLTVVTGVSGSGKTTLVLESLIPALEANAMGKKLPQHIKSVEAEGIRQVKLIDATPIGINVRSTVATYAGIHDELRKIYAKTLDAKQYGYKAGDFSYNTGDLRCPTCDGTGQISLDVQFLPDVDIVCPDCKGSRYKREAYKVFRTAKNGEKYSLPQLMSMSIDQVIEVTTDLKLVNQKLQVLQQLGLGYLSLGEDTPGLSGGEAQRLKLASEMGKGQSDTVFVFDEPTIGLHPQDVCVLLGVFQSLLSLGATVIVIEHDLDVIRNAHYIIDMGPGGGAAGGRIVAQGTPQTVKNNANSITGKYL
;
A
#
# COMPACT_ATOMS: atom_id res chain seq x y z
N MET A 1 -26.82 -55.92 5.92
CA MET A 1 -26.86 -54.64 5.20
C MET A 1 -25.63 -53.82 5.65
N LYS A 2 -24.59 -53.77 4.83
CA LYS A 2 -23.47 -52.82 5.05
C LYS A 2 -24.05 -51.44 4.85
N LYS A 3 -24.05 -50.59 5.90
CA LYS A 3 -24.32 -49.13 5.72
C LYS A 3 -23.26 -48.61 4.78
N GLU A 4 -23.64 -48.22 3.56
CA GLU A 4 -22.79 -47.40 2.69
C GLU A 4 -22.44 -46.14 3.50
N ASN A 5 -21.15 -45.90 3.70
CA ASN A 5 -20.69 -44.60 4.22
C ASN A 5 -21.23 -43.53 3.28
N PRO A 6 -21.85 -42.48 3.80
CA PRO A 6 -22.26 -41.37 2.96
C PRO A 6 -20.99 -40.89 2.22
N LYS A 7 -21.04 -40.87 0.87
CA LYS A 7 -19.96 -40.36 0.03
C LYS A 7 -19.64 -38.94 0.54
N SER A 8 -18.40 -38.69 0.88
CA SER A 8 -17.96 -37.33 1.24
C SER A 8 -18.40 -36.35 0.16
N PRO A 9 -18.87 -35.14 0.51
CA PRO A 9 -19.31 -34.17 -0.46
C PRO A 9 -18.16 -33.85 -1.41
N LYS A 10 -18.46 -33.72 -2.70
CA LYS A 10 -17.46 -33.41 -3.72
C LYS A 10 -17.38 -31.91 -4.03
N ASN A 11 -18.48 -31.20 -3.83
CA ASN A 11 -18.63 -29.79 -4.20
C ASN A 11 -19.16 -28.98 -3.02
N ILE A 12 -18.81 -27.70 -2.99
CA ILE A 12 -19.53 -26.65 -2.28
C ILE A 12 -20.73 -26.29 -3.16
N GLU A 13 -21.93 -26.36 -2.62
CA GLU A 13 -23.14 -25.99 -3.34
C GLU A 13 -23.62 -24.61 -2.90
N VAL A 14 -23.63 -23.64 -3.82
CA VAL A 14 -24.16 -22.29 -3.60
C VAL A 14 -25.46 -22.16 -4.37
N ARG A 15 -26.50 -21.66 -3.72
CA ARG A 15 -27.83 -21.46 -4.31
C ARG A 15 -28.38 -20.07 -3.98
N GLY A 16 -28.83 -19.36 -4.99
CA GLY A 16 -29.52 -18.09 -4.85
C GLY A 16 -28.64 -16.97 -4.30
N ALA A 17 -27.36 -16.86 -4.70
CA ALA A 17 -26.47 -15.82 -4.19
C ALA A 17 -26.81 -14.44 -4.82
N LYS A 18 -27.00 -13.43 -3.93
CA LYS A 18 -27.41 -12.06 -4.27
C LYS A 18 -26.50 -10.98 -3.67
N VAL A 19 -25.32 -11.37 -3.19
CA VAL A 19 -24.37 -10.47 -2.54
C VAL A 19 -23.85 -9.42 -3.53
N HIS A 20 -23.91 -8.14 -3.17
CA HIS A 20 -23.52 -7.00 -3.99
C HIS A 20 -24.18 -7.02 -5.39
N ASN A 21 -23.39 -7.24 -6.45
CA ASN A 21 -23.86 -7.26 -7.82
C ASN A 21 -24.28 -8.65 -8.33
N LEU A 22 -24.22 -9.70 -7.50
CA LEU A 22 -24.62 -11.05 -7.90
C LEU A 22 -26.12 -11.16 -8.18
N ARG A 23 -26.47 -11.83 -9.29
CA ARG A 23 -27.83 -11.90 -9.81
C ARG A 23 -28.50 -13.26 -9.53
N ASN A 24 -28.68 -13.60 -8.24
CA ASN A 24 -29.35 -14.84 -7.85
C ASN A 24 -28.71 -16.08 -8.50
N ILE A 25 -27.38 -16.22 -8.35
CA ILE A 25 -26.63 -17.27 -9.03
C ILE A 25 -26.62 -18.57 -8.25
N ASP A 26 -26.61 -19.67 -9.00
CA ASP A 26 -26.33 -21.03 -8.53
C ASP A 26 -24.99 -21.48 -9.09
N VAL A 27 -24.13 -22.07 -8.24
CA VAL A 27 -22.81 -22.58 -8.67
C VAL A 27 -22.36 -23.72 -7.76
N ASP A 28 -21.77 -24.74 -8.36
CA ASP A 28 -21.14 -25.88 -7.67
C ASP A 28 -19.63 -25.81 -7.81
N ILE A 29 -18.91 -25.71 -6.69
CA ILE A 29 -17.45 -25.51 -6.68
C ILE A 29 -16.79 -26.77 -6.12
N PRO A 30 -15.91 -27.45 -6.88
CA PRO A 30 -15.29 -28.69 -6.43
C PRO A 30 -14.37 -28.48 -5.22
N LEU A 31 -14.40 -29.46 -4.30
CA LEU A 31 -13.52 -29.53 -3.14
C LEU A 31 -12.19 -30.20 -3.51
N ASN A 32 -11.12 -29.88 -2.76
CA ASN A 32 -9.76 -30.43 -2.92
C ASN A 32 -9.17 -30.15 -4.31
N LYS A 33 -9.50 -28.99 -4.87
CA LYS A 33 -9.02 -28.51 -6.17
C LYS A 33 -8.67 -27.03 -6.09
N ILE A 34 -7.88 -26.57 -7.06
CA ILE A 34 -7.66 -25.15 -7.35
C ILE A 34 -8.76 -24.71 -8.31
N VAL A 35 -9.65 -23.82 -7.87
CA VAL A 35 -10.72 -23.25 -8.71
C VAL A 35 -10.44 -21.78 -8.96
N GLY A 36 -10.20 -21.43 -10.22
CA GLY A 36 -10.02 -20.05 -10.67
C GLY A 36 -11.36 -19.33 -10.83
N ILE A 37 -11.52 -18.14 -10.26
CA ILE A 37 -12.66 -17.27 -10.54
C ILE A 37 -12.16 -16.12 -11.43
N ALA A 38 -12.54 -16.16 -12.71
CA ALA A 38 -12.12 -15.22 -13.73
C ALA A 38 -13.26 -14.26 -14.13
N GLY A 39 -12.95 -13.24 -14.90
CA GLY A 39 -13.91 -12.27 -15.45
C GLY A 39 -13.40 -10.83 -15.40
N VAL A 40 -14.05 -9.91 -16.11
CA VAL A 40 -13.67 -8.49 -16.15
C VAL A 40 -13.79 -7.82 -14.77
N SER A 41 -13.11 -6.69 -14.61
CA SER A 41 -13.21 -5.88 -13.37
C SER A 41 -14.68 -5.51 -13.10
N GLY A 42 -15.13 -5.65 -11.83
CA GLY A 42 -16.54 -5.39 -11.46
C GLY A 42 -17.57 -6.42 -11.90
N SER A 43 -17.17 -7.62 -12.41
CA SER A 43 -18.10 -8.69 -12.81
C SER A 43 -18.69 -9.52 -11.67
N GLY A 44 -18.23 -9.33 -10.41
CA GLY A 44 -18.73 -10.06 -9.24
C GLY A 44 -17.82 -11.16 -8.71
N LYS A 45 -16.57 -11.27 -9.17
CA LYS A 45 -15.59 -12.26 -8.70
C LYS A 45 -15.41 -12.25 -7.19
N SER A 46 -15.02 -11.09 -6.65
CA SER A 46 -14.81 -10.93 -5.20
C SER A 46 -16.12 -11.05 -4.41
N SER A 47 -17.29 -10.71 -5.02
CA SER A 47 -18.59 -10.93 -4.41
C SER A 47 -18.87 -12.42 -4.20
N LEU A 48 -18.52 -13.28 -5.16
CA LEU A 48 -18.64 -14.74 -5.02
C LEU A 48 -17.59 -15.30 -4.05
N ALA A 49 -16.31 -14.96 -4.26
CA ALA A 49 -15.18 -15.53 -3.50
C ALA A 49 -15.20 -15.10 -2.04
N LEU A 50 -15.21 -13.79 -1.79
CA LEU A 50 -15.14 -13.21 -0.44
C LEU A 50 -16.53 -13.02 0.17
N GLY A 51 -17.47 -12.47 -0.60
CA GLY A 51 -18.80 -12.14 -0.10
C GLY A 51 -19.70 -13.35 0.15
N VAL A 52 -19.47 -14.48 -0.52
CA VAL A 52 -20.25 -15.72 -0.32
C VAL A 52 -19.39 -16.82 0.33
N LEU A 53 -18.39 -17.33 -0.37
CA LEU A 53 -17.65 -18.53 0.05
C LEU A 53 -16.87 -18.31 1.34
N TYR A 54 -16.05 -17.25 1.38
CA TYR A 54 -15.31 -16.92 2.60
C TYR A 54 -16.23 -16.51 3.74
N ALA A 55 -17.22 -15.63 3.48
CA ALA A 55 -18.12 -15.13 4.50
C ALA A 55 -18.89 -16.29 5.19
N GLU A 56 -19.47 -17.21 4.43
CA GLU A 56 -20.23 -18.35 4.98
C GLU A 56 -19.33 -19.38 5.67
N GLY A 57 -18.16 -19.70 5.10
CA GLY A 57 -17.22 -20.64 5.72
C GLY A 57 -16.61 -20.10 7.00
N SER A 58 -16.18 -18.84 7.01
CA SER A 58 -15.65 -18.16 8.22
C SER A 58 -16.74 -18.02 9.29
N ARG A 59 -17.96 -17.58 8.93
CA ARG A 59 -19.08 -17.44 9.86
C ARG A 59 -19.42 -18.77 10.55
N ARG A 60 -19.60 -19.86 9.80
CA ARG A 60 -19.94 -21.17 10.36
C ARG A 60 -18.84 -21.70 11.28
N TYR A 61 -17.57 -21.48 10.94
CA TYR A 61 -16.46 -21.83 11.81
C TYR A 61 -16.53 -21.03 13.12
N LEU A 62 -16.73 -19.70 13.04
CA LEU A 62 -16.83 -18.85 14.22
C LEU A 62 -18.04 -19.17 15.09
N GLU A 63 -19.16 -19.57 14.50
CA GLU A 63 -20.35 -20.01 15.24
C GLU A 63 -20.11 -21.27 16.09
N SER A 64 -19.17 -22.11 15.68
CA SER A 64 -18.78 -23.30 16.43
C SER A 64 -17.91 -22.98 17.66
N LEU A 65 -17.33 -21.80 17.76
CA LEU A 65 -16.48 -21.37 18.87
C LEU A 65 -17.28 -20.81 20.05
N SER A 66 -16.64 -20.75 21.22
CA SER A 66 -17.25 -20.17 22.43
C SER A 66 -17.61 -18.70 22.22
N THR A 67 -18.65 -18.21 22.91
CA THR A 67 -19.11 -16.82 22.82
C THR A 67 -18.00 -15.81 23.18
N TYR A 68 -17.11 -16.16 24.12
CA TYR A 68 -15.97 -15.34 24.50
C TYR A 68 -14.96 -15.16 23.36
N THR A 69 -14.60 -16.25 22.67
CA THR A 69 -13.68 -16.25 21.53
C THR A 69 -14.28 -15.49 20.35
N ARG A 70 -15.55 -15.74 20.07
CA ARG A 70 -16.32 -15.12 18.98
C ARG A 70 -16.33 -13.58 19.09
N ARG A 71 -16.49 -13.03 20.30
CA ARG A 71 -16.50 -11.57 20.53
C ARG A 71 -15.17 -10.88 20.26
N ARG A 72 -14.06 -11.61 20.20
CA ARG A 72 -12.71 -11.07 19.94
C ARG A 72 -12.23 -11.22 18.50
N MET A 73 -13.02 -11.90 17.66
CA MET A 73 -12.67 -12.13 16.26
C MET A 73 -13.57 -11.28 15.35
N THR A 74 -12.98 -10.71 14.32
CA THR A 74 -13.74 -10.02 13.28
C THR A 74 -14.68 -11.00 12.61
N GLN A 75 -15.97 -10.72 12.62
CA GLN A 75 -17.00 -11.55 11.99
C GLN A 75 -17.23 -11.05 10.58
N ALA A 76 -17.26 -11.97 9.61
CA ALA A 76 -17.77 -11.65 8.28
C ALA A 76 -19.28 -11.43 8.35
N GLU A 77 -19.79 -10.50 7.57
CA GLU A 77 -21.22 -10.29 7.43
C GLU A 77 -21.89 -11.54 6.85
N ARG A 78 -23.15 -11.74 7.19
CA ARG A 78 -23.92 -12.86 6.63
C ARG A 78 -24.16 -12.62 5.15
N ALA A 79 -23.77 -13.58 4.33
CA ALA A 79 -23.99 -13.53 2.91
C ALA A 79 -25.50 -13.52 2.57
N GLU A 80 -25.90 -12.71 1.60
CA GLU A 80 -27.26 -12.73 1.05
C GLU A 80 -27.37 -13.89 0.04
N VAL A 81 -27.70 -15.06 0.56
CA VAL A 81 -27.82 -16.33 -0.19
C VAL A 81 -29.02 -17.12 0.31
N ASP A 82 -29.64 -17.89 -0.58
CA ASP A 82 -30.75 -18.78 -0.20
C ASP A 82 -30.19 -20.01 0.58
N ASP A 83 -29.14 -20.66 0.10
CA ASP A 83 -28.45 -21.76 0.78
C ASP A 83 -27.00 -21.93 0.32
N VAL A 84 -26.10 -22.33 1.25
CA VAL A 84 -24.72 -22.76 0.95
C VAL A 84 -24.45 -24.06 1.70
N ARG A 85 -24.08 -25.12 1.01
CA ARG A 85 -23.78 -26.42 1.63
C ARG A 85 -22.32 -26.79 1.45
N TYR A 86 -21.83 -27.59 2.40
CA TYR A 86 -20.50 -28.22 2.39
C TYR A 86 -19.33 -27.26 2.30
N VAL A 87 -19.53 -25.99 2.67
CA VAL A 87 -18.43 -25.03 2.73
C VAL A 87 -17.53 -25.32 3.93
N PRO A 88 -16.20 -25.53 3.73
CA PRO A 88 -15.25 -25.72 4.81
C PRO A 88 -15.03 -24.45 5.65
N ALA A 89 -14.33 -24.58 6.78
CA ALA A 89 -13.74 -23.42 7.45
C ALA A 89 -12.88 -22.63 6.44
N SER A 90 -13.11 -21.33 6.32
CA SER A 90 -12.50 -20.54 5.25
C SER A 90 -11.52 -19.50 5.79
N LEU A 91 -10.39 -19.36 5.11
CA LEU A 91 -9.37 -18.33 5.33
C LEU A 91 -9.22 -17.49 4.06
N ALA A 92 -9.25 -16.16 4.18
CA ALA A 92 -9.03 -15.28 3.05
C ALA A 92 -7.69 -14.55 3.13
N LEU A 93 -7.03 -14.46 1.98
CA LEU A 93 -5.89 -13.59 1.74
C LEU A 93 -6.35 -12.46 0.82
N HIS A 94 -6.61 -11.31 1.44
CA HIS A 94 -7.15 -10.16 0.74
C HIS A 94 -6.09 -9.48 -0.13
N GLN A 95 -6.52 -8.87 -1.21
CA GLN A 95 -5.70 -8.06 -2.11
C GLN A 95 -4.88 -6.98 -1.37
N ARG A 96 -5.46 -6.37 -0.34
CA ARG A 96 -4.81 -5.33 0.46
C ARG A 96 -4.73 -5.75 1.92
N PRO A 97 -3.61 -6.38 2.34
CA PRO A 97 -3.38 -6.66 3.75
C PRO A 97 -3.28 -5.35 4.56
N THR A 98 -3.80 -5.39 5.77
CA THR A 98 -3.68 -4.26 6.71
C THR A 98 -2.20 -3.90 6.93
N VAL A 99 -1.91 -2.59 7.04
CA VAL A 99 -0.56 -2.12 7.33
C VAL A 99 -0.24 -2.44 8.80
N PRO A 100 0.84 -3.21 9.06
CA PRO A 100 1.20 -3.57 10.42
C PRO A 100 1.66 -2.35 11.24
N GLY A 101 1.57 -2.46 12.57
CA GLY A 101 2.03 -1.40 13.48
C GLY A 101 3.54 -1.14 13.35
N ILE A 102 3.99 0.03 13.81
CA ILE A 102 5.38 0.54 13.70
C ILE A 102 6.46 -0.37 14.28
N ARG A 103 6.10 -1.24 15.23
CA ARG A 103 7.02 -2.24 15.82
C ARG A 103 7.10 -3.54 15.02
N SER A 104 6.29 -3.71 13.98
CA SER A 104 6.31 -4.92 13.16
C SER A 104 7.45 -4.88 12.15
N THR A 105 8.13 -6.02 11.98
CA THR A 105 9.17 -6.21 10.95
C THR A 105 8.83 -7.41 10.08
N PHE A 106 9.52 -7.58 8.96
CA PHE A 106 9.42 -8.78 8.13
C PHE A 106 9.66 -10.04 8.97
N GLY A 107 10.67 -10.05 9.85
CA GLY A 107 10.97 -11.18 10.74
C GLY A 107 9.85 -11.49 11.75
N THR A 108 9.13 -10.47 12.27
CA THR A 108 7.97 -10.72 13.15
C THR A 108 6.73 -11.18 12.37
N MET A 109 6.51 -10.64 11.16
CA MET A 109 5.40 -11.07 10.31
C MET A 109 5.53 -12.50 9.85
N THR A 110 6.75 -12.95 9.54
CA THR A 110 7.06 -14.33 9.09
C THR A 110 7.26 -15.30 10.25
N GLU A 111 7.37 -14.79 11.48
CA GLU A 111 7.76 -15.52 12.68
C GLU A 111 9.20 -16.14 12.65
N LEU A 112 9.95 -15.90 11.57
CA LEU A 112 11.35 -16.32 11.45
C LEU A 112 12.23 -15.75 12.56
N LEU A 113 11.92 -14.52 13.01
CA LEU A 113 12.62 -13.91 14.14
C LEU A 113 12.47 -14.70 15.43
N ASN A 114 11.36 -15.42 15.63
CA ASN A 114 11.16 -16.27 16.81
C ASN A 114 12.15 -17.45 16.79
N SER A 115 12.28 -18.12 15.65
CA SER A 115 13.23 -19.22 15.47
C SER A 115 14.67 -18.73 15.58
N LEU A 116 15.00 -17.56 15.02
CA LEU A 116 16.34 -16.96 15.13
C LEU A 116 16.67 -16.58 16.58
N ARG A 117 15.75 -15.97 17.33
CA ARG A 117 15.92 -15.69 18.76
C ARG A 117 16.13 -16.97 19.58
N LEU A 118 15.42 -18.04 19.23
CA LEU A 118 15.61 -19.34 19.87
C LEU A 118 17.03 -19.89 19.62
N MET A 119 17.54 -19.76 18.38
CA MET A 119 18.94 -20.13 18.06
C MET A 119 19.93 -19.36 18.95
N PHE A 120 19.77 -18.03 19.03
CA PHE A 120 20.65 -17.20 19.84
C PHE A 120 20.52 -17.48 21.33
N SER A 121 19.32 -17.76 21.83
CA SER A 121 19.10 -18.12 23.25
C SER A 121 19.72 -19.47 23.63
N ARG A 122 19.71 -20.46 22.72
CA ARG A 122 20.08 -21.84 23.06
C ARG A 122 21.46 -22.26 22.58
N LEU A 123 21.96 -21.62 21.51
CA LEU A 123 23.15 -22.09 20.79
C LEU A 123 24.27 -21.04 20.75
N ALA A 124 24.05 -19.84 21.27
CA ALA A 124 25.06 -18.77 21.22
C ALA A 124 26.06 -18.83 22.38
N ASN A 125 27.22 -18.22 22.18
CA ASN A 125 28.11 -17.84 23.26
C ASN A 125 27.45 -16.70 24.04
N HIS A 126 27.21 -16.88 25.33
CA HIS A 126 26.62 -15.88 26.20
C HIS A 126 27.67 -15.06 26.94
N CYS A 127 27.42 -13.78 27.09
CA CYS A 127 28.30 -12.88 27.82
C CYS A 127 27.92 -12.87 29.31
N CYS A 128 28.89 -13.14 30.18
CA CYS A 128 28.71 -13.00 31.63
C CYS A 128 28.60 -11.51 32.04
N PRO A 129 28.12 -11.18 33.24
CA PRO A 129 28.05 -9.78 33.70
C PRO A 129 29.39 -9.02 33.64
N ASN A 130 30.51 -9.73 33.74
CA ASN A 130 31.86 -9.16 33.69
C ASN A 130 32.44 -9.08 32.27
N GLY A 131 31.68 -9.41 31.22
CA GLY A 131 32.06 -9.23 29.82
C GLY A 131 32.73 -10.43 29.15
N HIS A 132 32.92 -11.57 29.85
CA HIS A 132 33.52 -12.78 29.27
C HIS A 132 32.49 -13.65 28.53
N TYR A 133 32.88 -14.26 27.42
CA TYR A 133 32.03 -15.12 26.63
C TYR A 133 32.16 -16.59 27.04
N VAL A 134 31.02 -17.20 27.39
CA VAL A 134 30.90 -18.62 27.72
C VAL A 134 30.38 -19.39 26.51
N LYS A 135 31.05 -20.48 26.15
CA LYS A 135 30.67 -21.33 25.01
C LYS A 135 29.31 -21.99 25.22
N PRO A 136 28.57 -22.25 24.12
CA PRO A 136 27.31 -22.99 24.18
C PRO A 136 27.55 -24.39 24.80
N SER A 137 26.60 -24.80 25.65
CA SER A 137 26.60 -26.10 26.34
C SER A 137 25.17 -26.58 26.56
N PHE A 138 24.99 -27.82 27.05
CA PHE A 138 23.68 -28.30 27.46
C PHE A 138 23.04 -27.46 28.58
N ALA A 139 23.83 -26.91 29.49
CA ALA A 139 23.34 -26.02 30.53
C ALA A 139 22.71 -24.74 29.91
N VAL A 140 23.40 -24.15 28.92
CA VAL A 140 22.87 -23.02 28.11
C VAL A 140 21.57 -23.42 27.42
N ALA A 141 21.58 -24.54 26.71
CA ALA A 141 20.43 -25.04 25.99
C ALA A 141 19.23 -25.36 26.89
N ALA A 142 19.46 -25.86 28.10
CA ALA A 142 18.46 -26.18 29.09
C ALA A 142 18.03 -24.97 29.95
N MET A 143 18.59 -23.76 29.72
CA MET A 143 18.41 -22.55 30.52
C MET A 143 18.73 -22.75 32.01
N GLN A 144 19.76 -23.51 32.26
CA GLN A 144 20.31 -23.69 33.60
C GLN A 144 21.33 -22.61 33.94
N GLU A 145 21.68 -22.52 35.23
CA GLU A 145 22.73 -21.64 35.68
C GLU A 145 24.07 -21.98 35.02
N ILE A 146 24.79 -20.97 34.57
CA ILE A 146 26.07 -21.08 33.88
C ILE A 146 27.14 -20.46 34.79
N THR A 147 28.26 -21.14 34.92
CA THR A 147 29.43 -20.58 35.62
C THR A 147 30.46 -20.11 34.58
N CYS A 148 30.87 -18.85 34.69
CA CYS A 148 31.88 -18.30 33.81
C CYS A 148 33.25 -18.98 34.11
N PRO A 149 33.94 -19.56 33.12
CA PRO A 149 35.22 -20.22 33.36
C PRO A 149 36.35 -19.25 33.69
N GLU A 150 36.22 -17.95 33.41
CA GLU A 150 37.28 -16.94 33.61
C GLU A 150 37.13 -16.23 34.96
N CYS A 151 35.90 -15.80 35.35
CA CYS A 151 35.65 -15.02 36.56
C CYS A 151 34.81 -15.75 37.61
N HIS A 152 34.40 -16.99 37.36
CA HIS A 152 33.56 -17.83 38.22
C HIS A 152 32.20 -17.24 38.61
N GLU A 153 31.76 -16.21 37.92
CA GLU A 153 30.42 -15.61 38.10
C GLU A 153 29.32 -16.56 37.65
N HIS A 154 28.27 -16.64 38.44
CA HIS A 154 27.10 -17.45 38.11
C HIS A 154 26.03 -16.59 37.46
N PHE A 155 25.53 -17.00 36.29
CA PHE A 155 24.53 -16.22 35.54
C PHE A 155 23.64 -17.14 34.69
N TYR A 156 22.55 -16.58 34.16
CA TYR A 156 21.68 -17.25 33.23
C TYR A 156 21.83 -16.63 31.84
N GLY A 157 21.86 -17.45 30.80
CA GLY A 157 21.77 -16.97 29.43
C GLY A 157 20.39 -16.33 29.16
N PRO A 158 20.30 -15.31 28.28
CA PRO A 158 19.03 -14.67 27.96
C PRO A 158 18.06 -15.67 27.31
N GLY A 159 16.80 -15.65 27.76
CA GLY A 159 15.72 -16.39 27.14
C GLY A 159 15.37 -15.76 25.77
N ALA A 160 14.62 -16.48 24.93
CA ALA A 160 14.20 -15.95 23.64
C ALA A 160 13.38 -14.66 23.74
N GLU A 161 12.67 -14.46 24.86
CA GLU A 161 11.89 -13.26 25.16
C GLU A 161 12.78 -12.05 25.55
N ASP A 162 13.92 -12.32 26.20
CA ASP A 162 14.89 -11.31 26.55
C ASP A 162 15.66 -10.78 25.31
N LEU A 163 15.56 -11.49 24.20
CA LEU A 163 16.10 -11.11 22.88
C LEU A 163 15.05 -10.44 21.96
N ALA A 164 13.83 -10.22 22.47
CA ALA A 164 12.73 -9.66 21.69
C ALA A 164 12.70 -8.12 21.80
N PHE A 165 12.87 -7.43 20.69
CA PHE A 165 12.84 -5.95 20.64
C PHE A 165 11.45 -5.35 20.95
N ASN A 166 10.38 -6.14 20.88
CA ASN A 166 9.02 -5.74 21.27
C ASN A 166 8.65 -6.14 22.70
N SER A 167 9.60 -6.62 23.47
CA SER A 167 9.46 -7.05 24.86
C SER A 167 10.72 -6.65 25.67
N ARG A 168 11.30 -7.56 26.44
CA ARG A 168 12.43 -7.29 27.35
C ARG A 168 13.74 -6.93 26.66
N GLY A 169 13.95 -7.39 25.43
CA GLY A 169 15.13 -7.06 24.62
C GLY A 169 15.05 -5.69 23.91
N ALA A 170 14.01 -4.90 24.14
CA ALA A 170 13.84 -3.59 23.51
C ALA A 170 14.95 -2.60 23.91
N CYS A 171 15.42 -1.81 22.98
CA CYS A 171 16.24 -0.65 23.27
C CYS A 171 15.49 0.30 24.21
N PRO A 172 16.05 0.72 25.35
CA PRO A 172 15.36 1.56 26.32
C PRO A 172 15.02 2.94 25.75
N THR A 173 15.83 3.48 24.86
CA THR A 173 15.69 4.83 24.27
C THR A 173 14.54 4.90 23.27
N CYS A 174 14.48 3.98 22.30
CA CYS A 174 13.43 4.00 21.28
C CYS A 174 12.28 3.01 21.57
N GLY A 175 12.31 2.29 22.68
CA GLY A 175 11.30 1.29 23.03
C GLY A 175 11.11 0.19 21.99
N GLY A 176 12.17 -0.16 21.25
CA GLY A 176 12.14 -1.19 20.21
C GLY A 176 11.61 -0.72 18.86
N ILE A 177 11.50 0.59 18.63
CA ILE A 177 11.05 1.16 17.34
C ILE A 177 12.21 1.25 16.35
N GLY A 178 13.44 1.51 16.82
CA GLY A 178 14.63 1.69 15.98
C GLY A 178 14.86 3.14 15.55
N THR A 179 13.83 3.97 15.62
CA THR A 179 13.89 5.42 15.33
C THR A 179 13.44 6.21 16.54
N VAL A 180 13.83 7.48 16.58
CA VAL A 180 13.39 8.46 17.57
C VAL A 180 12.85 9.69 16.83
N ARG A 181 11.80 10.30 17.40
CA ARG A 181 11.27 11.55 16.87
C ARG A 181 12.04 12.71 17.45
N THR A 182 12.74 13.44 16.59
CA THR A 182 13.48 14.65 16.95
C THR A 182 12.84 15.87 16.31
N VAL A 183 13.15 17.05 16.83
CA VAL A 183 12.68 18.31 16.26
C VAL A 183 13.45 18.59 14.96
N ASP A 184 12.75 18.91 13.91
CA ASP A 184 13.33 19.33 12.62
C ASP A 184 13.52 20.85 12.63
N GLU A 185 14.70 21.30 12.94
CA GLU A 185 15.02 22.73 13.03
C GLU A 185 14.77 23.50 11.74
N SER A 186 14.95 22.85 10.58
CA SER A 186 14.69 23.48 9.29
C SER A 186 13.24 23.87 9.07
N LYS A 187 12.32 23.21 9.78
CA LYS A 187 10.88 23.48 9.73
C LYS A 187 10.41 24.50 10.77
N LEU A 188 11.27 24.89 11.71
CA LEU A 188 10.95 25.92 12.70
C LEU A 188 11.03 27.32 12.08
N VAL A 189 11.93 27.51 11.11
CA VAL A 189 12.13 28.74 10.35
C VAL A 189 12.15 28.37 8.84
N PRO A 190 10.99 28.18 8.23
CA PRO A 190 10.89 27.74 6.83
C PRO A 190 11.26 28.83 5.81
N ASP A 191 11.16 30.11 6.19
CA ASP A 191 11.57 31.25 5.36
C ASP A 191 12.49 32.19 6.16
N GLU A 192 13.79 32.08 5.90
CA GLU A 192 14.82 32.91 6.56
C GLU A 192 14.84 34.37 6.06
N ASN A 193 14.09 34.73 5.03
CA ASN A 193 13.98 36.13 4.58
C ASN A 193 13.00 36.93 5.44
N LEU A 194 12.13 36.28 6.20
CA LEU A 194 11.23 36.92 7.15
C LEU A 194 11.97 37.32 8.43
N THR A 195 11.51 38.37 9.08
CA THR A 195 11.94 38.77 10.41
C THR A 195 11.19 37.97 11.48
N ILE A 196 11.72 37.89 12.70
CA ILE A 196 11.01 37.26 13.82
C ILE A 196 9.69 37.98 14.09
N ASP A 197 9.66 39.32 13.96
CA ASP A 197 8.46 40.12 14.10
C ASP A 197 7.38 39.83 13.05
N GLU A 198 7.77 39.44 11.83
CA GLU A 198 6.89 38.96 10.76
C GLU A 198 6.48 37.50 10.90
N GLY A 199 7.08 36.77 11.83
CA GLY A 199 6.73 35.38 12.14
C GLY A 199 7.64 34.34 11.50
N ALA A 200 8.92 34.63 11.24
CA ALA A 200 9.91 33.67 10.77
C ALA A 200 9.91 32.38 11.62
N VAL A 201 9.77 32.52 12.96
CA VAL A 201 9.69 31.37 13.87
C VAL A 201 8.24 30.90 14.01
N VAL A 202 7.84 29.94 13.15
CA VAL A 202 6.44 29.50 12.99
C VAL A 202 5.85 28.87 14.26
N VAL A 203 6.69 28.23 15.08
CA VAL A 203 6.22 27.52 16.30
C VAL A 203 5.72 28.47 17.40
N TRP A 204 6.22 29.69 17.48
CA TRP A 204 5.76 30.67 18.46
C TRP A 204 4.35 31.21 18.16
N GLY A 205 3.95 31.21 16.87
CA GLY A 205 2.60 31.57 16.48
C GLY A 205 1.59 30.41 16.51
N THR A 206 2.06 29.16 16.44
CA THR A 206 1.19 27.97 16.28
C THR A 206 1.09 27.10 17.53
N LEU A 207 2.15 26.97 18.31
CA LEU A 207 2.22 26.09 19.51
C LEU A 207 2.37 26.87 20.82
N MET A 208 2.84 28.10 20.78
CA MET A 208 3.06 28.98 21.91
C MET A 208 2.34 30.32 21.69
N TRP A 209 2.59 31.28 22.54
CA TRP A 209 2.00 32.59 22.41
C TRP A 209 2.88 33.52 21.58
N SER A 210 2.29 34.32 20.72
CA SER A 210 2.98 35.31 19.87
C SER A 210 3.85 36.33 20.63
N LEU A 211 3.66 36.44 21.94
CA LEU A 211 4.51 37.19 22.87
C LEU A 211 5.96 36.72 22.94
N MET A 212 6.23 35.49 22.48
CA MET A 212 7.60 34.94 22.56
C MET A 212 8.61 35.75 21.77
N LYS A 213 8.20 36.46 20.69
CA LYS A 213 9.06 37.39 19.97
C LYS A 213 9.53 38.58 20.84
N ASP A 214 8.64 39.12 21.69
CA ASP A 214 8.97 40.20 22.56
C ASP A 214 9.95 39.75 23.68
N VAL A 215 9.74 38.56 24.20
CA VAL A 215 10.67 37.93 25.17
C VAL A 215 12.03 37.62 24.50
N CYS A 216 12.03 37.21 23.24
CA CYS A 216 13.24 36.92 22.47
C CYS A 216 14.09 38.19 22.28
N ARG A 217 13.44 39.35 22.09
CA ARG A 217 14.12 40.67 22.01
C ARG A 217 14.84 40.99 23.34
N GLU A 218 14.20 40.72 24.47
CA GLU A 218 14.82 40.90 25.81
C GLU A 218 15.90 39.83 26.08
N MET A 219 16.01 38.77 25.31
CA MET A 219 17.15 37.84 25.30
C MET A 219 18.33 38.36 24.49
N GLY A 220 18.24 39.57 23.88
CA GLY A 220 19.29 40.20 23.11
C GLY A 220 19.32 39.85 21.62
N VAL A 221 18.22 39.28 21.08
CA VAL A 221 18.08 38.93 19.66
C VAL A 221 17.40 40.05 18.89
N ARG A 222 17.92 40.44 17.73
CA ARG A 222 17.30 41.42 16.83
C ARG A 222 16.11 40.78 16.11
N THR A 223 14.91 41.24 16.45
CA THR A 223 13.67 40.63 15.91
C THR A 223 13.16 41.34 14.64
N ASP A 224 13.76 42.46 14.27
CA ASP A 224 13.39 43.35 13.18
C ASP A 224 14.23 43.20 11.91
N VAL A 225 15.22 42.29 11.93
CA VAL A 225 16.06 41.97 10.75
C VAL A 225 15.73 40.57 10.21
N PRO A 226 15.92 40.31 8.90
CA PRO A 226 15.73 38.97 8.34
C PRO A 226 16.49 37.90 9.11
N PHE A 227 15.87 36.75 9.35
CA PHE A 227 16.47 35.67 10.16
C PHE A 227 17.83 35.21 9.63
N LYS A 228 18.04 35.20 8.31
CA LYS A 228 19.35 34.91 7.68
C LYS A 228 20.47 35.86 8.13
N ASP A 229 20.14 37.10 8.48
CA ASP A 229 21.11 38.19 8.84
C ASP A 229 21.39 38.25 10.35
N LEU A 230 20.79 37.36 11.14
CA LEU A 230 21.12 37.16 12.55
C LEU A 230 22.50 36.54 12.72
N THR A 231 23.17 36.90 13.80
CA THR A 231 24.45 36.27 14.13
C THR A 231 24.29 34.80 14.56
N PRO A 232 25.32 33.97 14.51
CA PRO A 232 25.25 32.58 14.99
C PRO A 232 24.77 32.48 16.45
N GLU A 233 25.19 33.42 17.30
CA GLU A 233 24.80 33.49 18.71
C GLU A 233 23.32 33.82 18.89
N GLU A 234 22.78 34.76 18.08
CA GLU A 234 21.37 35.10 18.07
C GLU A 234 20.50 33.90 17.59
N LYS A 235 20.94 33.20 16.52
CA LYS A 235 20.28 31.98 16.04
C LYS A 235 20.30 30.87 17.10
N GLU A 236 21.40 30.68 17.80
CA GLU A 236 21.51 29.71 18.90
C GLU A 236 20.53 30.02 20.02
N ILE A 237 20.35 31.31 20.40
CA ILE A 237 19.33 31.71 21.39
C ILE A 237 17.93 31.35 20.87
N VAL A 238 17.62 31.62 19.62
CA VAL A 238 16.30 31.30 19.05
C VAL A 238 16.03 29.79 19.08
N TYR A 239 16.99 28.97 18.68
CA TYR A 239 16.82 27.53 18.60
C TYR A 239 16.91 26.84 19.97
N HIS A 240 17.91 27.21 20.82
CA HIS A 240 18.28 26.44 22.03
C HIS A 240 18.41 27.29 23.29
N GLY A 241 18.12 28.59 23.21
CA GLY A 241 18.29 29.49 24.37
C GLY A 241 17.61 28.99 25.64
N PRO A 242 18.21 29.24 26.83
CA PRO A 242 17.71 28.75 28.11
C PRO A 242 16.37 29.39 28.49
N ALA A 243 15.59 28.65 29.29
CA ALA A 243 14.33 29.15 29.84
C ALA A 243 14.60 30.19 30.92
N GLU A 244 14.64 31.46 30.53
CA GLU A 244 14.85 32.58 31.43
C GLU A 244 13.60 33.44 31.56
N LYS A 245 13.34 33.98 32.76
CA LYS A 245 12.26 34.91 33.00
C LYS A 245 12.71 36.31 32.65
N LYS A 246 12.02 36.96 31.73
CA LYS A 246 12.29 38.34 31.30
C LYS A 246 11.08 39.23 31.55
N HIS A 247 11.36 40.49 31.82
CA HIS A 247 10.34 41.54 31.97
C HIS A 247 10.07 42.15 30.61
N ILE A 248 8.81 42.11 30.15
CA ILE A 248 8.43 42.60 28.82
C ILE A 248 7.32 43.64 28.91
N PHE A 249 7.34 44.58 27.99
CA PHE A 249 6.28 45.53 27.71
C PHE A 249 5.40 45.02 26.59
N TYR A 250 4.19 44.63 26.87
CA TYR A 250 3.25 44.09 25.90
C TYR A 250 2.19 45.15 25.53
N LEU A 251 2.09 45.46 24.24
CA LEU A 251 1.01 46.27 23.71
C LEU A 251 -0.13 45.36 23.23
N ASN A 252 -1.27 45.43 23.91
CA ASN A 252 -2.44 44.64 23.50
C ASN A 252 -2.99 45.17 22.15
N PRO A 253 -2.94 44.39 21.04
CA PRO A 253 -3.34 44.87 19.73
C PRO A 253 -4.83 45.16 19.58
N LYS A 254 -5.68 44.66 20.53
CA LYS A 254 -7.13 44.88 20.50
C LYS A 254 -7.54 46.10 21.34
N THR A 255 -6.85 46.40 22.42
CA THR A 255 -7.24 47.47 23.34
C THR A 255 -6.32 48.66 23.30
N GLY A 256 -5.14 48.57 22.69
CA GLY A 256 -4.11 49.64 22.64
C GLY A 256 -3.49 49.96 24.01
N GLN A 257 -3.75 49.13 25.01
CA GLN A 257 -3.19 49.29 26.35
C GLN A 257 -1.85 48.60 26.47
N THR A 258 -0.87 49.24 27.07
CA THR A 258 0.43 48.67 27.46
C THR A 258 0.32 47.99 28.81
N ALA A 259 0.79 46.78 28.91
CA ALA A 259 0.91 46.02 30.14
C ALA A 259 2.36 45.54 30.33
N GLU A 260 2.83 45.63 31.57
CA GLU A 260 4.12 45.06 31.98
C GLU A 260 3.89 43.70 32.58
N MET A 261 4.67 42.70 32.11
CA MET A 261 4.59 41.34 32.65
C MET A 261 5.92 40.62 32.59
N ASP A 262 6.09 39.74 33.56
CA ASP A 262 7.19 38.79 33.55
C ASP A 262 6.81 37.54 32.74
N PHE A 263 7.59 37.19 31.74
CA PHE A 263 7.35 36.00 30.92
C PHE A 263 8.61 35.16 30.76
N THR A 264 8.45 33.84 30.77
CA THR A 264 9.57 32.91 30.59
C THR A 264 9.85 32.70 29.10
N TYR A 265 11.09 32.90 28.71
CA TYR A 265 11.55 32.55 27.36
C TYR A 265 11.49 31.06 27.13
N TYR A 266 11.00 30.65 25.99
CA TYR A 266 11.03 29.27 25.51
C TYR A 266 11.53 29.24 24.09
N SER A 267 12.70 28.61 23.87
CA SER A 267 13.30 28.48 22.56
C SER A 267 12.39 27.72 21.58
N ALA A 268 12.66 27.84 20.29
CA ALA A 268 11.83 27.21 19.26
C ALA A 268 11.82 25.68 19.40
N VAL A 269 12.96 25.05 19.65
CA VAL A 269 13.07 23.60 19.88
C VAL A 269 12.33 23.17 21.15
N TYR A 270 12.54 23.88 22.24
CA TYR A 270 11.84 23.57 23.52
C TYR A 270 10.31 23.70 23.37
N SER A 271 9.82 24.65 22.60
CA SER A 271 8.39 24.83 22.34
C SER A 271 7.75 23.58 21.74
N VAL A 272 8.43 22.95 20.77
CA VAL A 272 7.98 21.69 20.15
C VAL A 272 8.09 20.53 21.15
N GLN A 273 9.21 20.40 21.86
CA GLN A 273 9.43 19.34 22.85
C GLN A 273 8.39 19.39 23.98
N ASN A 274 8.10 20.57 24.51
CA ASN A 274 7.09 20.79 25.56
C ASN A 274 5.68 20.47 25.05
N ALA A 275 5.36 20.83 23.81
CA ALA A 275 4.08 20.49 23.21
C ALA A 275 3.96 18.97 22.97
N LEU A 276 5.04 18.31 22.54
CA LEU A 276 5.09 16.87 22.36
C LEU A 276 4.87 16.10 23.68
N ALA A 277 5.49 16.58 24.76
CA ALA A 277 5.33 15.97 26.10
C ALA A 277 3.89 16.09 26.66
N LYS A 278 3.11 17.07 26.19
CA LYS A 278 1.76 17.37 26.70
C LYS A 278 0.63 16.86 25.81
N VAL A 279 0.95 16.46 24.58
CA VAL A 279 -0.05 15.99 23.61
C VAL A 279 -0.69 14.67 24.09
N LYS A 280 -2.04 14.60 24.04
CA LYS A 280 -2.81 13.42 24.48
C LYS A 280 -3.77 12.91 23.40
N ASP A 281 -3.95 13.66 22.31
CA ASP A 281 -4.89 13.35 21.25
C ASP A 281 -4.22 13.35 19.86
N ASP A 282 -4.81 12.64 18.91
CA ASP A 282 -4.31 12.53 17.53
C ASP A 282 -4.32 13.88 16.80
N SER A 283 -5.26 14.76 17.12
CA SER A 283 -5.35 16.09 16.51
C SER A 283 -4.18 16.97 16.91
N GLY A 284 -3.78 16.93 18.17
CA GLY A 284 -2.58 17.60 18.67
C GLY A 284 -1.31 17.03 18.06
N MET A 285 -1.22 15.69 17.93
CA MET A 285 -0.07 15.03 17.32
C MET A 285 0.10 15.44 15.85
N LYS A 286 -0.97 15.45 15.03
CA LYS A 286 -0.92 15.92 13.65
C LYS A 286 -0.42 17.35 13.47
N ARG A 287 -0.66 18.23 14.45
CA ARG A 287 -0.10 19.61 14.41
C ARG A 287 1.39 19.64 14.67
N LEU A 288 1.89 18.69 15.47
CA LEU A 288 3.32 18.60 15.82
C LEU A 288 4.13 17.87 14.76
N GLU A 289 3.56 16.89 14.06
CA GLU A 289 4.25 16.06 13.06
C GLU A 289 4.98 16.89 11.99
N LYS A 290 4.42 18.05 11.61
CA LYS A 290 5.07 18.95 10.66
C LYS A 290 6.40 19.55 11.13
N PHE A 291 6.68 19.54 12.44
CA PHE A 291 7.92 20.05 13.05
C PHE A 291 8.84 18.94 13.52
N LEU A 292 8.47 17.68 13.28
CA LEU A 292 9.26 16.52 13.68
C LEU A 292 9.88 15.85 12.46
N LYS A 293 11.01 15.21 12.69
CA LYS A 293 11.63 14.24 11.79
C LYS A 293 11.88 12.95 12.54
N GLU A 294 11.94 11.85 11.82
CA GLU A 294 12.34 10.58 12.37
C GLU A 294 13.83 10.35 12.07
N ASP A 295 14.63 10.29 13.12
CA ASP A 295 16.05 9.96 13.03
C ASP A 295 16.30 8.54 13.54
N VAL A 296 17.35 7.90 13.04
CA VAL A 296 17.78 6.60 13.57
C VAL A 296 18.15 6.75 15.05
N CYS A 297 17.70 5.83 15.89
CA CYS A 297 18.00 5.86 17.32
C CYS A 297 19.51 5.83 17.56
N HIS A 298 20.03 6.82 18.29
CA HIS A 298 21.47 6.98 18.56
C HIS A 298 22.08 5.87 19.42
N ASP A 299 21.27 5.17 20.25
CA ASP A 299 21.75 4.10 21.12
C ASP A 299 21.77 2.73 20.43
N CYS A 300 20.73 2.39 19.71
CA CYS A 300 20.64 1.08 19.04
C CYS A 300 21.03 1.13 17.57
N HIS A 301 21.24 2.31 16.98
CA HIS A 301 21.57 2.51 15.57
C HIS A 301 20.60 1.76 14.62
N GLY A 302 19.29 1.80 14.93
CA GLY A 302 18.26 1.16 14.12
C GLY A 302 17.99 -0.31 14.44
N THR A 303 18.83 -1.01 15.20
CA THR A 303 18.70 -2.45 15.50
C THR A 303 17.52 -2.79 16.39
N ARG A 304 16.89 -1.81 17.04
CA ARG A 304 15.75 -1.96 17.98
C ARG A 304 16.09 -2.67 19.29
N LEU A 305 17.27 -3.28 19.40
CA LEU A 305 17.70 -4.15 20.49
C LEU A 305 18.50 -3.40 21.54
N SER A 306 18.31 -3.81 22.80
CA SER A 306 19.12 -3.36 23.92
C SER A 306 20.56 -3.88 23.80
N PRO A 307 21.56 -3.29 24.50
CA PRO A 307 22.91 -3.81 24.53
C PRO A 307 22.98 -5.28 25.01
N ALA A 308 22.18 -5.66 26.00
CA ALA A 308 22.11 -7.03 26.50
C ALA A 308 21.58 -8.02 25.46
N ALA A 309 20.58 -7.61 24.67
CA ALA A 309 20.05 -8.45 23.58
C ALA A 309 21.00 -8.57 22.39
N ARG A 310 21.91 -7.62 22.21
CA ARG A 310 22.96 -7.66 21.18
C ARG A 310 24.23 -8.39 21.62
N ALA A 311 24.38 -8.70 22.91
CA ALA A 311 25.59 -9.31 23.44
C ALA A 311 25.84 -10.76 22.99
N PRO A 312 24.84 -11.69 22.95
CA PRO A 312 25.07 -13.07 22.53
C PRO A 312 25.69 -13.17 21.12
N ARG A 313 26.64 -14.10 20.94
CA ARG A 313 27.33 -14.33 19.66
C ARG A 313 27.14 -15.77 19.18
N LEU A 314 26.58 -15.93 17.99
CA LEU A 314 26.46 -17.22 17.32
C LEU A 314 27.28 -17.17 16.03
N ARG A 315 28.20 -18.12 15.84
CA ARG A 315 29.16 -18.07 14.75
C ARG A 315 29.85 -16.69 14.61
N GLY A 316 30.17 -16.04 15.72
CA GLY A 316 30.89 -14.77 15.78
C GLY A 316 30.06 -13.50 15.59
N ILE A 317 28.78 -13.60 15.19
CA ILE A 317 27.91 -12.43 14.97
C ILE A 317 26.82 -12.31 16.02
N GLY A 318 26.30 -11.08 16.21
CA GLY A 318 25.18 -10.80 17.08
C GLY A 318 23.83 -10.97 16.39
N LEU A 319 22.74 -10.98 17.19
CA LEU A 319 21.38 -11.06 16.69
C LEU A 319 21.04 -9.87 15.76
N ASP A 320 21.55 -8.68 16.07
CA ASP A 320 21.42 -7.46 15.27
C ASP A 320 22.03 -7.63 13.88
N GLN A 321 23.23 -8.22 13.78
CA GLN A 321 23.88 -8.49 12.51
C GLN A 321 23.17 -9.58 11.71
N ALA A 322 22.69 -10.63 12.39
CA ALA A 322 21.95 -11.70 11.75
C ALA A 322 20.60 -11.22 11.19
N THR A 323 19.88 -10.34 11.91
CA THR A 323 18.60 -9.80 11.43
C THR A 323 18.75 -8.83 10.27
N ALA A 324 19.92 -8.20 10.12
CA ALA A 324 20.23 -7.29 9.03
C ALA A 324 20.62 -8.00 7.71
N MET A 325 20.97 -9.29 7.77
CA MET A 325 21.21 -10.10 6.57
C MET A 325 19.93 -10.25 5.75
N THR A 326 20.07 -10.31 4.42
CA THR A 326 18.97 -10.76 3.57
C THR A 326 18.60 -12.21 3.90
N LEU A 327 17.36 -12.61 3.59
CA LEU A 327 16.92 -13.97 3.89
C LEU A 327 17.77 -15.02 3.14
N ASP A 328 18.22 -14.71 1.92
CA ASP A 328 19.12 -15.57 1.14
C ASP A 328 20.47 -15.76 1.85
N GLU A 329 21.10 -14.67 2.33
CA GLU A 329 22.33 -14.71 3.11
C GLU A 329 22.17 -15.44 4.44
N LEU A 330 21.05 -15.16 5.12
CA LEU A 330 20.73 -15.77 6.41
C LEU A 330 20.52 -17.27 6.29
N MET A 331 19.91 -17.76 5.20
CA MET A 331 19.77 -19.19 4.92
C MET A 331 21.14 -19.90 4.84
N VAL A 332 22.09 -19.32 4.09
CA VAL A 332 23.46 -19.85 3.99
C VAL A 332 24.14 -19.83 5.34
N TRP A 333 23.94 -18.77 6.12
CA TRP A 333 24.53 -18.66 7.46
C TRP A 333 23.92 -19.67 8.45
N VAL A 334 22.58 -19.85 8.46
CA VAL A 334 21.88 -20.80 9.33
C VAL A 334 22.28 -22.24 9.03
N ALA A 335 22.45 -22.60 7.76
CA ALA A 335 22.89 -23.95 7.36
C ALA A 335 24.23 -24.37 8.01
N GLY A 336 25.13 -23.44 8.29
CA GLY A 336 26.39 -23.72 8.96
C GLY A 336 26.34 -23.67 10.50
N VAL A 337 25.18 -23.37 11.13
CA VAL A 337 25.08 -23.30 12.60
C VAL A 337 25.32 -24.66 13.28
N PRO A 338 24.71 -25.78 12.84
CA PRO A 338 24.96 -27.08 13.49
C PRO A 338 26.42 -27.48 13.51
N ASP A 339 27.15 -27.24 12.41
CA ASP A 339 28.56 -27.65 12.28
C ASP A 339 29.52 -26.79 13.12
N SER A 340 29.09 -25.62 13.54
CA SER A 340 29.84 -24.72 14.42
C SER A 340 29.79 -25.12 15.90
N LEU A 341 28.99 -26.11 16.26
CA LEU A 341 28.75 -26.57 17.61
C LEU A 341 29.42 -27.93 17.90
N GLU A 342 29.61 -28.24 19.20
CA GLU A 342 30.05 -29.53 19.65
C GLU A 342 29.12 -30.64 19.18
N GLU A 343 29.66 -31.83 18.87
CA GLU A 343 28.93 -32.97 18.28
C GLU A 343 27.65 -33.32 19.05
N ALA A 344 27.68 -33.27 20.36
CA ALA A 344 26.56 -33.60 21.21
C ALA A 344 25.37 -32.64 21.09
N MET A 345 25.62 -31.38 20.69
CA MET A 345 24.57 -30.32 20.49
C MET A 345 24.00 -30.27 19.08
N ARG A 346 24.68 -30.88 18.10
CA ARG A 346 24.28 -30.82 16.68
C ARG A 346 22.86 -31.30 16.39
N PRO A 347 22.36 -32.41 16.99
CA PRO A 347 20.98 -32.85 16.71
C PRO A 347 19.93 -31.82 17.11
N MET A 348 20.09 -31.21 18.28
CA MET A 348 19.19 -30.13 18.72
C MET A 348 19.29 -28.90 17.83
N ALA A 349 20.51 -28.49 17.46
CA ALA A 349 20.71 -27.35 16.55
C ALA A 349 20.08 -27.60 15.19
N LYS A 350 20.19 -28.80 14.63
CA LYS A 350 19.52 -29.18 13.37
C LYS A 350 18.02 -28.97 13.45
N ASN A 351 17.35 -29.49 14.49
CA ASN A 351 15.89 -29.33 14.65
C ASN A 351 15.46 -27.88 14.72
N ILE A 352 16.22 -27.01 15.41
CA ILE A 352 15.91 -25.58 15.50
C ILE A 352 16.14 -24.91 14.14
N CYS A 353 17.23 -25.25 13.43
CA CYS A 353 17.52 -24.69 12.10
C CYS A 353 16.52 -25.17 11.04
N GLU A 354 16.10 -26.42 11.06
CA GLU A 354 15.08 -26.98 10.14
C GLU A 354 13.76 -26.21 10.23
N ALA A 355 13.29 -25.92 11.44
CA ALA A 355 12.05 -25.12 11.61
C ALA A 355 12.17 -23.70 10.99
N PHE A 356 13.37 -23.11 10.98
CA PHE A 356 13.64 -21.85 10.31
C PHE A 356 13.68 -22.04 8.78
N THR A 357 14.46 -23.03 8.30
CA THR A 357 14.72 -23.22 6.87
C THR A 357 13.46 -23.58 6.09
N ASP A 358 12.57 -24.40 6.67
CA ASP A 358 11.28 -24.77 6.05
C ASP A 358 10.40 -23.56 5.75
N THR A 359 10.36 -22.60 6.66
CA THR A 359 9.60 -21.35 6.46
C THR A 359 10.33 -20.42 5.49
N ALA A 360 11.65 -20.31 5.61
CA ALA A 360 12.46 -19.41 4.82
C ALA A 360 12.49 -19.80 3.33
N HIS A 361 12.57 -21.09 3.00
CA HIS A 361 12.51 -21.59 1.62
C HIS A 361 11.26 -21.10 0.89
N ARG A 362 10.09 -21.24 1.50
CA ARG A 362 8.82 -20.79 0.89
C ARG A 362 8.78 -19.29 0.61
N LEU A 363 9.37 -18.48 1.50
CA LEU A 363 9.47 -17.05 1.30
C LEU A 363 10.43 -16.69 0.15
N ILE A 364 11.53 -17.44 0.02
CA ILE A 364 12.50 -17.30 -1.07
C ILE A 364 11.85 -17.69 -2.41
N ASP A 365 11.10 -18.80 -2.45
CA ASP A 365 10.36 -19.23 -3.64
C ASP A 365 9.33 -18.21 -4.10
N LEU A 366 8.71 -17.49 -3.14
CA LEU A 366 7.83 -16.36 -3.40
C LEU A 366 8.59 -15.07 -3.76
N GLY A 367 9.91 -15.12 -3.94
CA GLY A 367 10.74 -13.98 -4.35
C GLY A 367 10.95 -12.94 -3.26
N LEU A 368 10.96 -13.34 -1.97
CA LEU A 368 11.22 -12.45 -0.82
C LEU A 368 12.62 -12.64 -0.22
N GLY A 369 13.51 -13.39 -0.88
CA GLY A 369 14.86 -13.71 -0.41
C GLY A 369 15.75 -12.49 -0.16
N TYR A 370 15.48 -11.39 -0.84
CA TYR A 370 16.24 -10.13 -0.70
C TYR A 370 15.87 -9.30 0.54
N LEU A 371 14.77 -9.62 1.26
CA LEU A 371 14.36 -8.90 2.45
C LEU A 371 15.15 -9.36 3.68
N SER A 372 15.50 -8.39 4.54
CA SER A 372 16.10 -8.66 5.86
C SER A 372 15.03 -8.78 6.94
N LEU A 373 15.30 -9.53 8.00
CA LEU A 373 14.33 -9.75 9.08
C LEU A 373 14.02 -8.47 9.89
N ASP A 374 14.92 -7.50 9.91
CA ASP A 374 14.75 -6.20 10.57
C ASP A 374 13.98 -5.19 9.72
N ARG A 375 13.72 -5.48 8.44
CA ARG A 375 12.97 -4.60 7.55
C ARG A 375 11.62 -4.23 8.15
N ALA A 376 11.36 -2.94 8.32
CA ALA A 376 10.10 -2.47 8.89
C ALA A 376 8.90 -2.90 8.03
N ALA A 377 7.90 -3.53 8.65
CA ALA A 377 6.75 -4.09 7.94
C ALA A 377 5.90 -3.02 7.20
N ALA A 378 5.90 -1.79 7.72
CA ALA A 378 5.23 -0.66 7.07
C ALA A 378 5.88 -0.24 5.75
N THR A 379 7.16 -0.58 5.52
CA THR A 379 7.89 -0.28 4.28
C THR A 379 7.76 -1.37 3.22
N LEU A 380 7.08 -2.47 3.53
CA LEU A 380 6.81 -3.53 2.56
C LEU A 380 5.70 -3.08 1.60
N SER A 381 5.88 -3.39 0.32
CA SER A 381 4.84 -3.20 -0.69
C SER A 381 3.60 -4.08 -0.40
N THR A 382 2.49 -3.77 -1.04
CA THR A 382 1.25 -4.57 -0.90
C THR A 382 1.48 -6.02 -1.30
N GLY A 383 2.14 -6.28 -2.43
CA GLY A 383 2.45 -7.63 -2.90
C GLY A 383 3.42 -8.37 -1.96
N GLU A 384 4.44 -7.70 -1.39
CA GLU A 384 5.32 -8.32 -0.40
C GLU A 384 4.56 -8.75 0.86
N ARG A 385 3.68 -7.90 1.39
CA ARG A 385 2.83 -8.24 2.54
C ARG A 385 1.90 -9.42 2.25
N GLN A 386 1.29 -9.45 1.07
CA GLN A 386 0.41 -10.54 0.66
C GLN A 386 1.16 -11.87 0.56
N ARG A 387 2.37 -11.88 -0.03
CA ARG A 387 3.23 -13.07 -0.10
C ARG A 387 3.68 -13.58 1.27
N VAL A 388 3.95 -12.68 2.21
CA VAL A 388 4.21 -13.08 3.61
C VAL A 388 3.00 -13.79 4.23
N GLN A 389 1.78 -13.28 4.02
CA GLN A 389 0.57 -13.92 4.51
C GLN A 389 0.36 -15.30 3.87
N LEU A 390 0.61 -15.41 2.56
CA LEU A 390 0.51 -16.68 1.83
C LEU A 390 1.48 -17.73 2.39
N ALA A 391 2.75 -17.37 2.58
CA ALA A 391 3.75 -18.26 3.17
C ALA A 391 3.36 -18.73 4.58
N ARG A 392 2.73 -17.86 5.38
CA ARG A 392 2.21 -18.24 6.71
C ARG A 392 1.04 -19.22 6.64
N ALA A 393 0.14 -19.06 5.67
CA ALA A 393 -1.01 -19.94 5.50
C ALA A 393 -0.59 -21.41 5.28
N VAL A 394 0.41 -21.62 4.43
CA VAL A 394 0.95 -22.96 4.12
C VAL A 394 1.72 -23.58 5.28
N ARG A 395 2.41 -22.76 6.07
CA ARG A 395 3.18 -23.25 7.22
C ARG A 395 2.36 -24.06 8.22
N ASN A 396 1.10 -23.72 8.41
CA ASN A 396 0.26 -24.31 9.46
C ASN A 396 -0.16 -25.76 9.16
N ARG A 397 0.07 -26.28 7.96
CA ARG A 397 -0.28 -27.65 7.52
C ARG A 397 -1.69 -28.06 7.97
N THR A 398 -2.64 -27.13 7.84
CA THR A 398 -4.05 -27.42 8.13
C THR A 398 -4.63 -28.26 7.00
N THR A 399 -5.62 -29.07 7.29
CA THR A 399 -6.34 -29.89 6.31
C THR A 399 -7.84 -29.61 6.36
N GLY A 400 -8.53 -29.71 5.24
CA GLY A 400 -9.97 -29.49 5.16
C GLY A 400 -10.37 -28.02 5.29
N VAL A 401 -9.52 -27.10 4.91
CA VAL A 401 -9.74 -25.65 4.91
C VAL A 401 -9.96 -25.17 3.47
N LEU A 402 -10.82 -24.15 3.30
CA LEU A 402 -10.98 -23.43 2.06
C LEU A 402 -10.12 -22.14 2.11
N TYR A 403 -9.09 -22.09 1.27
CA TYR A 403 -8.27 -20.89 1.10
C TYR A 403 -8.83 -20.04 -0.05
N VAL A 404 -9.17 -18.80 0.24
CA VAL A 404 -9.61 -17.82 -0.76
C VAL A 404 -8.48 -16.83 -0.99
N LEU A 405 -7.85 -16.89 -2.16
CA LEU A 405 -6.72 -16.05 -2.57
C LEU A 405 -7.24 -14.97 -3.53
N ASP A 406 -7.19 -13.72 -3.09
CA ASP A 406 -7.67 -12.58 -3.88
C ASP A 406 -6.49 -11.86 -4.52
N GLU A 407 -6.31 -12.08 -5.82
CA GLU A 407 -5.24 -11.55 -6.67
C GLU A 407 -3.81 -11.81 -6.11
N PRO A 408 -3.43 -13.06 -5.83
CA PRO A 408 -2.13 -13.36 -5.22
C PRO A 408 -0.94 -13.13 -6.17
N SER A 409 -1.17 -12.97 -7.47
CA SER A 409 -0.14 -12.67 -8.48
C SER A 409 0.31 -11.21 -8.49
N ILE A 410 -0.36 -10.32 -7.75
CA ILE A 410 -0.09 -8.87 -7.76
C ILE A 410 1.39 -8.56 -7.51
N GLY A 411 1.97 -7.74 -8.42
CA GLY A 411 3.36 -7.27 -8.32
C GLY A 411 4.39 -8.40 -8.43
N LEU A 412 3.99 -9.59 -8.90
CA LEU A 412 4.89 -10.68 -9.21
C LEU A 412 5.42 -10.56 -10.64
N HIS A 413 6.75 -10.60 -10.76
CA HIS A 413 7.36 -10.83 -12.05
C HIS A 413 7.06 -12.29 -12.50
N PRO A 414 6.85 -12.57 -13.81
CA PRO A 414 6.59 -13.92 -14.33
C PRO A 414 7.55 -15.01 -13.82
N HIS A 415 8.78 -14.65 -13.52
CA HIS A 415 9.77 -15.54 -12.91
C HIS A 415 9.33 -16.09 -11.54
N ASN A 416 8.61 -15.29 -10.74
CA ASN A 416 8.20 -15.64 -9.38
C ASN A 416 6.83 -16.35 -9.31
N LEU A 417 6.07 -16.42 -10.42
CA LEU A 417 4.78 -17.13 -10.46
C LEU A 417 4.90 -18.61 -10.14
N LYS A 418 6.04 -19.23 -10.47
CA LYS A 418 6.30 -20.65 -10.13
C LYS A 418 6.26 -20.91 -8.62
N GLY A 419 6.78 -19.97 -7.83
CA GLY A 419 6.72 -20.09 -6.37
C GLY A 419 5.29 -20.00 -5.84
N LEU A 420 4.46 -19.10 -6.41
CA LEU A 420 3.04 -18.99 -6.08
C LEU A 420 2.28 -20.28 -6.41
N ILE A 421 2.52 -20.84 -7.60
CA ILE A 421 1.92 -22.11 -8.06
C ILE A 421 2.32 -23.23 -7.09
N GLY A 422 3.60 -23.36 -6.75
CA GLY A 422 4.07 -24.38 -5.82
C GLY A 422 3.41 -24.30 -4.42
N VAL A 423 3.14 -23.09 -3.96
CA VAL A 423 2.41 -22.86 -2.69
C VAL A 423 0.95 -23.35 -2.78
N MET A 424 0.27 -23.13 -3.91
CA MET A 424 -1.10 -23.62 -4.12
C MET A 424 -1.12 -25.15 -4.20
N ASP A 425 -0.15 -25.75 -4.86
CA ASP A 425 0.00 -27.22 -4.94
C ASP A 425 0.24 -27.83 -3.56
N ASP A 426 1.07 -27.20 -2.71
CA ASP A 426 1.29 -27.63 -1.32
C ASP A 426 -0.02 -27.61 -0.51
N LEU A 427 -0.85 -26.54 -0.68
CA LEU A 427 -2.15 -26.46 0.00
C LEU A 427 -3.09 -27.61 -0.42
N ILE A 428 -3.13 -27.94 -1.70
CA ILE A 428 -3.93 -29.07 -2.21
C ILE A 428 -3.38 -30.40 -1.71
N ALA A 429 -2.06 -30.60 -1.72
CA ALA A 429 -1.41 -31.81 -1.21
C ALA A 429 -1.69 -32.04 0.27
N ASP A 430 -1.83 -30.99 1.07
CA ASP A 430 -2.24 -31.04 2.47
C ASP A 430 -3.76 -31.28 2.66
N GLY A 431 -4.54 -31.48 1.57
CA GLY A 431 -5.97 -31.82 1.63
C GLY A 431 -6.90 -30.64 1.83
N ASN A 432 -6.52 -29.47 1.31
CA ASN A 432 -7.32 -28.25 1.32
C ASN A 432 -7.96 -27.97 -0.03
N SER A 433 -8.80 -26.94 -0.10
CA SER A 433 -9.38 -26.39 -1.32
C SER A 433 -8.90 -24.97 -1.53
N VAL A 434 -8.65 -24.57 -2.77
CA VAL A 434 -8.17 -23.21 -3.10
C VAL A 434 -9.14 -22.56 -4.08
N ILE A 435 -9.65 -21.39 -3.71
CA ILE A 435 -10.34 -20.45 -4.59
C ILE A 435 -9.37 -19.37 -4.96
N LEU A 436 -9.08 -19.23 -6.24
CA LEU A 436 -8.15 -18.27 -6.80
C LEU A 436 -8.93 -17.20 -7.59
N VAL A 437 -8.99 -15.99 -7.08
CA VAL A 437 -9.43 -14.83 -7.89
C VAL A 437 -8.21 -14.19 -8.48
N ASP A 438 -8.03 -14.28 -9.78
CA ASP A 438 -6.86 -13.69 -10.43
C ASP A 438 -7.19 -13.24 -11.86
N HIS A 439 -6.33 -12.40 -12.42
CA HIS A 439 -6.39 -11.92 -13.79
C HIS A 439 -5.21 -12.42 -14.63
N ASP A 440 -4.14 -12.91 -13.99
CA ASP A 440 -2.97 -13.45 -14.68
C ASP A 440 -3.33 -14.80 -15.32
N THR A 441 -3.26 -14.85 -16.64
CA THR A 441 -3.58 -16.06 -17.40
C THR A 441 -2.63 -17.21 -17.12
N GLN A 442 -1.35 -16.94 -16.79
CA GLN A 442 -0.39 -17.98 -16.44
C GLN A 442 -0.76 -18.68 -15.13
N VAL A 443 -1.34 -17.95 -14.18
CA VAL A 443 -1.81 -18.53 -12.91
C VAL A 443 -3.14 -19.23 -13.11
N LEU A 444 -4.07 -18.65 -13.87
CA LEU A 444 -5.37 -19.24 -14.16
C LEU A 444 -5.27 -20.55 -14.97
N THR A 445 -4.30 -20.70 -15.86
CA THR A 445 -4.07 -21.95 -16.60
C THR A 445 -3.61 -23.10 -15.72
N HIS A 446 -3.19 -22.84 -14.47
CA HIS A 446 -2.84 -23.88 -13.50
C HIS A 446 -4.05 -24.36 -12.69
N ALA A 447 -5.20 -23.69 -12.76
CA ALA A 447 -6.41 -24.11 -12.06
C ALA A 447 -6.97 -25.43 -12.63
N ASP A 448 -7.55 -26.28 -11.78
CA ASP A 448 -8.25 -27.50 -12.19
C ASP A 448 -9.56 -27.16 -12.92
N GLU A 449 -10.25 -26.12 -12.43
CA GLU A 449 -11.49 -25.59 -13.00
C GLU A 449 -11.52 -24.07 -12.92
N ILE A 450 -12.22 -23.44 -13.87
CA ILE A 450 -12.48 -22.00 -13.89
C ILE A 450 -13.99 -21.76 -13.81
N VAL A 451 -14.38 -20.81 -12.97
CA VAL A 451 -15.71 -20.20 -12.94
C VAL A 451 -15.58 -18.79 -13.48
N GLU A 452 -16.14 -18.51 -14.64
CA GLU A 452 -16.05 -17.18 -15.25
C GLU A 452 -17.31 -16.38 -14.96
N MET A 453 -17.09 -15.16 -14.40
CA MET A 453 -18.16 -14.25 -13.96
C MET A 453 -18.48 -13.22 -15.05
N GLY A 454 -19.78 -13.04 -15.30
CA GLY A 454 -20.51 -12.03 -16.03
C GLY A 454 -19.91 -11.49 -17.31
N LYS A 455 -20.68 -11.18 -18.34
CA LYS A 455 -20.10 -10.63 -19.58
C LYS A 455 -19.52 -9.22 -19.43
N SER A 456 -19.96 -8.47 -18.42
CA SER A 456 -19.55 -7.07 -18.18
C SER A 456 -19.54 -6.72 -16.69
N ALA A 457 -19.24 -5.47 -16.38
CA ALA A 457 -19.13 -4.94 -15.03
C ALA A 457 -20.46 -4.43 -14.45
N GLY A 458 -20.51 -4.23 -13.15
CA GLY A 458 -21.59 -3.57 -12.42
C GLY A 458 -22.95 -4.26 -12.56
N THR A 459 -24.00 -3.46 -12.84
CA THR A 459 -25.37 -4.00 -12.98
C THR A 459 -25.56 -4.94 -14.17
N ASN A 460 -24.65 -5.02 -15.11
CA ASN A 460 -24.68 -5.95 -16.23
C ASN A 460 -23.82 -7.19 -16.03
N GLY A 461 -23.10 -7.28 -14.91
CA GLY A 461 -22.34 -8.43 -14.45
C GLY A 461 -23.10 -9.33 -13.49
N GLY A 462 -22.40 -10.03 -12.61
CA GLY A 462 -22.96 -10.80 -11.50
C GLY A 462 -23.62 -12.13 -11.87
N THR A 463 -23.29 -12.68 -13.05
CA THR A 463 -23.76 -14.01 -13.50
C THR A 463 -22.58 -14.91 -13.80
N VAL A 464 -22.74 -16.23 -13.65
CA VAL A 464 -21.76 -17.20 -14.16
C VAL A 464 -22.03 -17.41 -15.64
N ILE A 465 -21.02 -17.13 -16.49
CA ILE A 465 -21.15 -17.26 -17.95
C ILE A 465 -20.54 -18.55 -18.49
N ALA A 466 -19.55 -19.10 -17.78
CA ALA A 466 -18.91 -20.35 -18.12
C ALA A 466 -18.34 -21.01 -16.85
N GLN A 467 -18.35 -22.33 -16.81
CA GLN A 467 -17.69 -23.15 -15.78
C GLN A 467 -17.19 -24.43 -16.41
N GLY A 468 -15.99 -24.86 -16.06
CA GLY A 468 -15.37 -26.07 -16.56
C GLY A 468 -13.86 -26.07 -16.39
N THR A 469 -13.20 -27.09 -16.94
CA THR A 469 -11.73 -27.15 -17.02
C THR A 469 -11.16 -26.03 -17.89
N VAL A 470 -9.86 -25.73 -17.73
CA VAL A 470 -9.18 -24.69 -18.51
C VAL A 470 -9.37 -24.92 -20.01
N ASP A 471 -9.29 -26.18 -20.49
CA ASP A 471 -9.46 -26.52 -21.90
C ASP A 471 -10.89 -26.30 -22.40
N GLU A 472 -11.90 -26.59 -21.56
CA GLU A 472 -13.32 -26.35 -21.88
C GLU A 472 -13.60 -24.84 -21.97
N ILE A 473 -13.04 -24.05 -21.05
CA ILE A 473 -13.19 -22.59 -21.08
C ILE A 473 -12.50 -21.99 -22.30
N ALA A 474 -11.27 -22.45 -22.63
CA ALA A 474 -10.52 -21.97 -23.79
C ALA A 474 -11.24 -22.21 -25.13
N GLN A 475 -12.12 -23.23 -25.20
CA GLN A 475 -12.94 -23.54 -26.39
C GLN A 475 -14.33 -22.91 -26.35
N ASN A 476 -14.71 -22.28 -25.25
CA ASN A 476 -16.06 -21.70 -25.07
C ASN A 476 -16.16 -20.34 -25.75
N LYS A 477 -17.02 -20.21 -26.75
CA LYS A 477 -17.25 -18.96 -27.51
C LYS A 477 -17.92 -17.86 -26.69
N GLU A 478 -18.61 -18.19 -25.59
CA GLU A 478 -19.25 -17.23 -24.70
C GLU A 478 -18.27 -16.66 -23.67
N SER A 479 -17.11 -17.31 -23.49
CA SER A 479 -16.08 -16.91 -22.56
C SER A 479 -15.31 -15.68 -23.06
N VAL A 480 -15.15 -14.70 -22.17
CA VAL A 480 -14.38 -13.47 -22.41
C VAL A 480 -12.88 -13.70 -22.22
N ILE A 481 -12.50 -14.65 -21.32
CA ILE A 481 -11.10 -14.95 -21.04
C ILE A 481 -10.50 -15.99 -22.02
N ALA A 482 -11.31 -16.77 -22.70
CA ALA A 482 -10.87 -17.84 -23.60
C ALA A 482 -9.77 -17.41 -24.62
N PRO A 483 -9.87 -16.27 -25.33
CA PRO A 483 -8.85 -15.83 -26.27
C PRO A 483 -7.46 -15.60 -25.63
N TYR A 484 -7.43 -15.30 -24.34
CA TYR A 484 -6.21 -15.04 -23.59
C TYR A 484 -5.61 -16.31 -22.99
N LEU A 485 -6.44 -17.31 -22.66
CA LEU A 485 -5.98 -18.62 -22.19
C LEU A 485 -5.30 -19.41 -23.33
N SER A 486 -5.81 -19.31 -24.55
CA SER A 486 -5.22 -19.97 -25.73
C SER A 486 -3.97 -19.25 -26.28
N GLN A 487 -3.55 -18.12 -25.69
CA GLN A 487 -2.47 -17.26 -26.18
C GLN A 487 -2.63 -16.78 -27.64
N GLU A 488 -3.82 -16.91 -28.23
CA GLU A 488 -4.13 -16.44 -29.57
C GLU A 488 -4.26 -14.91 -29.65
N SER A 489 -4.65 -14.27 -28.55
CA SER A 489 -4.80 -12.83 -28.45
C SER A 489 -3.49 -12.17 -28.03
N LYS A 490 -2.64 -11.83 -29.00
CA LYS A 490 -1.53 -10.91 -28.79
C LYS A 490 -1.98 -9.52 -29.22
N LEU A 491 -1.88 -8.58 -28.28
CA LEU A 491 -2.13 -7.17 -28.60
C LEU A 491 -1.09 -6.70 -29.65
N PRO A 492 -1.53 -6.11 -30.77
CA PRO A 492 -0.59 -5.61 -31.77
C PRO A 492 0.22 -4.44 -31.17
N ALA A 493 1.54 -4.61 -31.12
CA ALA A 493 2.43 -3.53 -30.73
C ALA A 493 2.51 -2.49 -31.87
N GLU A 494 2.01 -1.29 -31.63
CA GLU A 494 2.21 -0.16 -32.54
C GLU A 494 3.58 0.46 -32.26
N LEU A 495 4.60 0.03 -33.02
CA LEU A 495 5.92 0.62 -32.95
C LEU A 495 5.91 2.03 -33.58
N PRO A 496 6.65 2.99 -33.01
CA PRO A 496 6.73 4.34 -33.57
C PRO A 496 7.39 4.30 -34.94
N LYS A 497 6.82 5.05 -35.90
CA LYS A 497 7.34 5.17 -37.24
C LYS A 497 8.65 5.99 -37.32
N ASN A 498 8.95 6.77 -36.29
CA ASN A 498 10.12 7.66 -36.17
C ASN A 498 11.18 7.06 -35.24
N GLU A 499 12.43 7.52 -35.36
CA GLU A 499 13.52 7.16 -34.44
C GLU A 499 13.14 7.41 -32.97
N LEU A 500 13.57 6.52 -32.07
CA LEU A 500 13.19 6.53 -30.69
C LEU A 500 13.45 7.87 -29.99
N PHE A 501 14.60 8.48 -30.23
CA PHE A 501 15.06 9.72 -29.60
C PHE A 501 14.80 10.99 -30.42
N SER A 502 13.93 10.90 -31.46
CA SER A 502 13.66 12.04 -32.36
C SER A 502 13.07 13.27 -31.64
N MET A 503 12.44 13.12 -30.47
CA MET A 503 11.89 14.22 -29.65
C MET A 503 12.84 14.64 -28.52
N GLY A 504 14.08 14.14 -28.50
CA GLY A 504 15.06 14.31 -27.43
C GLY A 504 14.95 13.23 -26.36
N ASN A 505 15.75 13.37 -25.32
CA ASN A 505 15.84 12.43 -24.21
C ASN A 505 15.75 13.14 -22.83
N ILE A 506 15.50 12.36 -21.81
CA ILE A 506 15.73 12.68 -20.40
C ILE A 506 16.99 11.90 -20.03
N HIS A 507 18.04 12.57 -19.57
CA HIS A 507 19.25 11.94 -19.06
C HIS A 507 19.30 12.10 -17.54
N LEU A 508 19.52 11.00 -16.82
CA LEU A 508 19.66 10.97 -15.36
C LEU A 508 20.94 10.23 -14.98
N SER A 509 21.78 10.86 -14.15
CA SER A 509 22.97 10.24 -13.55
C SER A 509 22.84 10.27 -12.02
N THR A 510 23.05 9.10 -11.38
CA THR A 510 22.88 8.94 -9.93
C THR A 510 24.14 8.38 -9.27
N ASP A 511 24.33 8.70 -8.00
CA ASP A 511 25.16 7.94 -7.08
C ASP A 511 24.36 6.74 -6.52
N ALA A 512 25.01 5.92 -5.69
CA ALA A 512 24.35 4.80 -5.04
C ALA A 512 23.24 5.27 -4.08
N ILE A 513 22.10 4.59 -4.12
CA ILE A 513 20.99 4.79 -3.19
C ILE A 513 20.38 3.43 -2.84
N HIS A 514 20.26 3.10 -1.55
CA HIS A 514 19.83 1.80 -1.06
C HIS A 514 20.65 0.65 -1.71
N THR A 515 19.99 -0.23 -2.45
CA THR A 515 20.60 -1.32 -3.22
C THR A 515 20.90 -0.95 -4.67
N VAL A 516 20.49 0.25 -5.12
CA VAL A 516 20.75 0.70 -6.50
C VAL A 516 22.17 1.27 -6.59
N HIS A 517 22.96 0.72 -7.49
CA HIS A 517 24.31 1.16 -7.80
C HIS A 517 24.30 2.49 -8.56
N PRO A 518 25.42 3.24 -8.60
CA PRO A 518 25.53 4.38 -9.49
C PRO A 518 25.18 3.99 -10.92
N LEU A 519 24.30 4.74 -11.56
CA LEU A 519 23.83 4.44 -12.92
C LEU A 519 23.60 5.70 -13.74
N GLU A 520 23.61 5.50 -15.05
CA GLU A 520 23.20 6.48 -16.04
C GLU A 520 22.08 5.89 -16.88
N VAL A 521 21.04 6.67 -17.09
CA VAL A 521 19.88 6.23 -17.88
C VAL A 521 19.43 7.32 -18.83
N GLU A 522 19.10 6.91 -20.06
CA GLU A 522 18.47 7.77 -21.08
C GLU A 522 17.06 7.30 -21.34
N ILE A 523 16.09 8.21 -21.30
CA ILE A 523 14.67 7.92 -21.52
C ILE A 523 14.20 8.77 -22.71
N PRO A 524 13.66 8.17 -23.78
CA PRO A 524 13.17 8.91 -24.93
C PRO A 524 11.90 9.71 -24.58
N LYS A 525 11.86 11.01 -24.94
CA LYS A 525 10.69 11.86 -24.79
C LYS A 525 9.59 11.52 -25.79
N GLY A 526 8.32 11.74 -25.38
CA GLY A 526 7.17 11.46 -26.24
C GLY A 526 7.00 9.97 -26.58
N ARG A 527 7.48 9.09 -25.73
CA ARG A 527 7.44 7.62 -25.91
C ARG A 527 6.91 6.94 -24.63
N LEU A 528 6.44 5.71 -24.81
CA LEU A 528 6.14 4.79 -23.72
C LEU A 528 7.42 4.06 -23.31
N THR A 529 7.94 4.38 -22.14
CA THR A 529 9.07 3.69 -21.53
C THR A 529 8.58 2.83 -20.38
N VAL A 530 8.94 1.54 -20.40
CA VAL A 530 8.61 0.61 -19.30
C VAL A 530 9.86 0.28 -18.51
N VAL A 531 9.81 0.50 -17.20
CA VAL A 531 10.84 0.08 -16.24
C VAL A 531 10.38 -1.23 -15.62
N THR A 532 11.12 -2.30 -15.90
CA THR A 532 10.77 -3.66 -15.48
C THR A 532 11.93 -4.36 -14.78
N GLY A 533 11.76 -5.61 -14.40
CA GLY A 533 12.74 -6.43 -13.68
C GLY A 533 12.14 -7.16 -12.49
N VAL A 534 12.85 -8.13 -11.94
CA VAL A 534 12.39 -8.95 -10.80
C VAL A 534 12.04 -8.10 -9.56
N SER A 535 11.26 -8.67 -8.63
CA SER A 535 10.93 -7.98 -7.36
C SER A 535 12.22 -7.62 -6.59
N GLY A 536 12.26 -6.40 -6.03
CA GLY A 536 13.44 -5.91 -5.30
C GLY A 536 14.64 -5.51 -6.15
N SER A 537 14.53 -5.45 -7.50
CA SER A 537 15.63 -5.05 -8.39
C SER A 537 15.93 -3.55 -8.41
N GLY A 538 15.17 -2.71 -7.69
CA GLY A 538 15.41 -1.26 -7.56
C GLY A 538 14.56 -0.38 -8.48
N LYS A 539 13.53 -0.90 -9.16
CA LYS A 539 12.64 -0.13 -10.06
C LYS A 539 12.02 1.09 -9.39
N THR A 540 11.39 0.89 -8.24
CA THR A 540 10.73 1.94 -7.46
C THR A 540 11.75 3.00 -7.03
N THR A 541 12.93 2.59 -6.58
CA THR A 541 14.02 3.51 -6.18
C THR A 541 14.51 4.33 -7.37
N LEU A 542 14.71 3.72 -8.55
CA LEU A 542 15.10 4.43 -9.75
C LEU A 542 14.05 5.47 -10.17
N VAL A 543 12.76 5.10 -10.17
CA VAL A 543 11.72 5.96 -10.73
C VAL A 543 11.16 6.92 -9.67
N LEU A 544 10.69 6.42 -8.51
CA LEU A 544 9.98 7.24 -7.54
C LEU A 544 10.92 8.02 -6.60
N GLU A 545 12.09 7.45 -6.26
CA GLU A 545 13.01 8.11 -5.32
C GLU A 545 14.13 8.89 -6.03
N SER A 546 14.40 8.61 -7.32
CA SER A 546 15.47 9.28 -8.07
C SER A 546 14.93 10.14 -9.22
N LEU A 547 14.26 9.54 -10.21
CA LEU A 547 13.83 10.24 -11.43
C LEU A 547 12.80 11.34 -11.15
N ILE A 548 11.71 11.03 -10.42
CA ILE A 548 10.65 12.00 -10.13
C ILE A 548 11.21 13.20 -9.34
N PRO A 549 11.90 13.01 -8.18
CA PRO A 549 12.44 14.15 -7.43
C PRO A 549 13.48 14.96 -8.21
N ALA A 550 14.27 14.31 -9.08
CA ALA A 550 15.23 15.01 -9.95
C ALA A 550 14.53 15.90 -10.97
N LEU A 551 13.49 15.39 -11.65
CA LEU A 551 12.71 16.15 -12.63
C LEU A 551 11.93 17.30 -11.99
N GLU A 552 11.34 17.09 -10.81
CA GLU A 552 10.64 18.14 -10.05
C GLU A 552 11.60 19.24 -9.60
N ALA A 553 12.77 18.88 -9.08
CA ALA A 553 13.80 19.83 -8.68
C ALA A 553 14.29 20.64 -9.89
N ASN A 554 14.54 19.97 -11.03
CA ASN A 554 14.95 20.63 -12.28
C ASN A 554 13.88 21.61 -12.78
N ALA A 555 12.61 21.18 -12.82
CA ALA A 555 11.50 22.01 -13.28
C ALA A 555 11.27 23.25 -12.39
N MET A 556 11.51 23.13 -11.08
CA MET A 556 11.36 24.22 -10.10
C MET A 556 12.64 25.04 -9.88
N GLY A 557 13.76 24.68 -10.51
CA GLY A 557 15.06 25.31 -10.28
C GLY A 557 15.58 25.13 -8.84
N LYS A 558 15.21 24.04 -8.17
CA LYS A 558 15.63 23.71 -6.81
C LYS A 558 16.91 22.87 -6.81
N LYS A 559 17.53 22.76 -5.64
CA LYS A 559 18.69 21.86 -5.45
C LYS A 559 18.26 20.41 -5.68
N LEU A 560 19.09 19.67 -6.45
CA LEU A 560 18.87 18.25 -6.68
C LEU A 560 19.01 17.44 -5.36
N PRO A 561 18.31 16.29 -5.24
CA PRO A 561 18.55 15.33 -4.15
C PRO A 561 20.03 14.92 -4.08
N GLN A 562 20.51 14.59 -2.89
CA GLN A 562 21.95 14.36 -2.63
C GLN A 562 22.57 13.25 -3.49
N HIS A 563 21.80 12.22 -3.83
CA HIS A 563 22.24 11.07 -4.63
C HIS A 563 22.10 11.30 -6.16
N ILE A 564 21.61 12.46 -6.60
CA ILE A 564 21.48 12.80 -8.02
C ILE A 564 22.69 13.66 -8.43
N LYS A 565 23.49 13.14 -9.36
CA LYS A 565 24.64 13.87 -9.92
C LYS A 565 24.19 14.93 -10.93
N SER A 566 23.35 14.50 -11.88
CA SER A 566 22.82 15.39 -12.91
C SER A 566 21.48 14.87 -13.44
N VAL A 567 20.66 15.82 -13.92
CA VAL A 567 19.47 15.54 -14.71
C VAL A 567 19.39 16.55 -15.85
N GLU A 568 19.21 16.05 -17.05
CA GLU A 568 18.98 16.84 -18.26
C GLU A 568 17.60 16.46 -18.81
N ALA A 569 16.66 17.40 -18.80
CA ALA A 569 15.28 17.16 -19.21
C ALA A 569 14.71 18.45 -19.85
N GLU A 570 15.33 18.92 -20.93
CA GLU A 570 14.91 20.13 -21.61
C GLU A 570 13.44 20.07 -22.01
N GLY A 571 12.67 21.11 -21.72
CA GLY A 571 11.25 21.24 -22.07
C GLY A 571 10.29 20.51 -21.14
N ILE A 572 10.74 19.72 -20.16
CA ILE A 572 9.88 19.08 -19.16
C ILE A 572 9.64 20.08 -18.02
N ARG A 573 8.36 20.35 -17.71
CA ARG A 573 7.92 21.31 -16.66
C ARG A 573 7.08 20.66 -15.57
N GLN A 574 6.45 19.54 -15.88
CA GLN A 574 5.54 18.86 -14.95
C GLN A 574 5.81 17.37 -14.89
N VAL A 575 5.73 16.80 -13.68
CA VAL A 575 5.75 15.35 -13.46
C VAL A 575 4.47 14.98 -12.71
N LYS A 576 3.78 13.95 -13.18
CA LYS A 576 2.53 13.47 -12.61
C LYS A 576 2.64 11.99 -12.28
N LEU A 577 2.62 11.68 -10.99
CA LEU A 577 2.62 10.31 -10.50
C LEU A 577 1.18 9.79 -10.40
N ILE A 578 0.93 8.66 -11.04
CA ILE A 578 -0.34 7.92 -10.99
C ILE A 578 -0.05 6.57 -10.33
N ASP A 579 -0.33 6.47 -9.06
CA ASP A 579 -0.10 5.30 -8.23
C ASP A 579 -1.41 4.70 -7.67
N ALA A 580 -1.35 3.49 -7.13
CA ALA A 580 -2.49 2.78 -6.55
C ALA A 580 -2.86 3.25 -5.13
N THR A 581 -2.27 4.33 -4.61
CA THR A 581 -2.65 4.84 -3.28
C THR A 581 -4.13 5.24 -3.26
N PRO A 582 -4.86 4.96 -2.17
CA PRO A 582 -6.26 5.31 -2.07
C PRO A 582 -6.52 6.80 -2.32
N ILE A 583 -7.56 7.10 -3.07
CA ILE A 583 -8.01 8.46 -3.32
C ILE A 583 -8.85 8.92 -2.14
N GLY A 584 -8.31 9.85 -1.35
CA GLY A 584 -9.02 10.42 -0.21
C GLY A 584 -9.15 9.46 0.98
N ILE A 585 -8.88 9.98 2.16
CA ILE A 585 -9.05 9.25 3.44
C ILE A 585 -10.48 9.44 3.96
N ASN A 586 -11.28 10.31 3.30
CA ASN A 586 -12.57 10.74 3.79
C ASN A 586 -13.70 10.03 3.04
N VAL A 587 -14.57 9.35 3.78
CA VAL A 587 -15.81 8.70 3.32
C VAL A 587 -16.74 9.67 2.53
N ARG A 588 -16.49 10.98 2.62
CA ARG A 588 -17.25 12.03 1.90
C ARG A 588 -16.76 12.28 0.48
N SER A 589 -15.62 11.68 0.08
CA SER A 589 -15.14 11.78 -1.31
C SER A 589 -15.85 10.75 -2.17
N THR A 590 -16.39 11.19 -3.30
CA THR A 590 -17.04 10.32 -4.30
C THR A 590 -16.38 10.49 -5.67
N VAL A 591 -16.63 9.56 -6.59
CA VAL A 591 -16.19 9.65 -7.99
C VAL A 591 -16.54 10.99 -8.60
N ALA A 592 -17.79 11.46 -8.41
CA ALA A 592 -18.25 12.76 -8.94
C ALA A 592 -17.52 13.96 -8.33
N THR A 593 -17.19 13.93 -7.03
CA THR A 593 -16.47 15.06 -6.40
C THR A 593 -15.00 15.07 -6.82
N TYR A 594 -14.38 13.92 -6.91
CA TYR A 594 -12.97 13.82 -7.31
C TYR A 594 -12.77 14.25 -8.77
N ALA A 595 -13.63 13.81 -9.68
CA ALA A 595 -13.62 14.23 -11.10
C ALA A 595 -14.12 15.68 -11.31
N GLY A 596 -14.52 16.40 -10.26
CA GLY A 596 -15.05 17.75 -10.34
C GLY A 596 -16.37 17.85 -11.15
N ILE A 597 -17.12 16.76 -11.23
CA ILE A 597 -18.44 16.69 -11.90
C ILE A 597 -19.53 17.21 -10.96
N HIS A 598 -19.45 16.86 -9.69
CA HIS A 598 -20.42 17.27 -8.68
C HIS A 598 -20.56 18.78 -8.57
N ASP A 599 -19.46 19.53 -8.64
CA ASP A 599 -19.48 20.99 -8.59
C ASP A 599 -20.21 21.62 -9.78
N GLU A 600 -20.04 21.06 -10.98
CA GLU A 600 -20.77 21.51 -12.16
C GLU A 600 -22.27 21.18 -12.06
N LEU A 601 -22.61 19.98 -11.59
CA LEU A 601 -24.00 19.58 -11.37
C LEU A 601 -24.69 20.49 -10.35
N ARG A 602 -24.04 20.82 -9.22
CA ARG A 602 -24.60 21.75 -8.23
C ARG A 602 -24.94 23.12 -8.82
N LYS A 603 -24.06 23.68 -9.68
CA LYS A 603 -24.29 24.95 -10.38
C LYS A 603 -25.47 24.87 -11.33
N ILE A 604 -25.69 23.72 -11.99
CA ILE A 604 -26.77 23.49 -12.93
C ILE A 604 -28.10 23.35 -12.17
N TYR A 605 -28.13 22.53 -11.11
CA TYR A 605 -29.35 22.33 -10.31
C TYR A 605 -29.82 23.61 -9.62
N ALA A 606 -28.91 24.46 -9.14
CA ALA A 606 -29.24 25.75 -8.57
C ALA A 606 -29.95 26.73 -9.55
N LYS A 607 -29.84 26.48 -10.86
CA LYS A 607 -30.48 27.30 -11.91
C LYS A 607 -31.86 26.81 -12.29
N THR A 608 -32.30 25.63 -11.81
CA THR A 608 -33.65 25.08 -12.12
C THR A 608 -34.75 25.92 -11.51
N LEU A 609 -35.96 25.78 -12.08
CA LEU A 609 -37.15 26.50 -11.56
C LEU A 609 -37.49 26.08 -10.13
N ASP A 610 -37.38 24.77 -9.84
CA ASP A 610 -37.67 24.21 -8.52
C ASP A 610 -36.70 24.75 -7.47
N ALA A 611 -35.38 24.80 -7.79
CA ALA A 611 -34.38 25.36 -6.87
C ALA A 611 -34.61 26.82 -6.55
N LYS A 612 -34.97 27.61 -7.57
CA LYS A 612 -35.36 29.05 -7.39
C LYS A 612 -36.61 29.20 -6.54
N GLN A 613 -37.61 28.33 -6.74
CA GLN A 613 -38.86 28.37 -5.98
C GLN A 613 -38.61 28.06 -4.49
N TYR A 614 -37.71 27.13 -4.18
CA TYR A 614 -37.33 26.77 -2.80
C TYR A 614 -36.20 27.63 -2.22
N GLY A 615 -35.61 28.55 -3.01
CA GLY A 615 -34.52 29.42 -2.57
C GLY A 615 -33.17 28.75 -2.48
N TYR A 616 -32.99 27.55 -3.06
CA TYR A 616 -31.71 26.80 -2.99
C TYR A 616 -30.66 27.36 -3.93
N LYS A 617 -29.45 27.50 -3.41
CA LYS A 617 -28.23 27.93 -4.12
C LYS A 617 -27.30 26.71 -4.37
N ALA A 618 -26.26 26.89 -5.17
CA ALA A 618 -25.30 25.81 -5.47
C ALA A 618 -24.61 25.22 -4.21
N GLY A 619 -24.44 26.01 -3.16
CA GLY A 619 -23.93 25.55 -1.87
C GLY A 619 -24.84 24.53 -1.19
N ASP A 620 -26.14 24.70 -1.27
CA ASP A 620 -27.13 23.86 -0.59
C ASP A 620 -27.16 22.42 -1.12
N PHE A 621 -26.76 22.21 -2.38
CA PHE A 621 -26.62 20.90 -3.00
C PHE A 621 -25.33 20.17 -2.61
N SER A 622 -24.47 20.73 -1.75
CA SER A 622 -23.31 20.04 -1.21
C SER A 622 -23.72 19.08 -0.10
N TYR A 623 -23.53 17.79 -0.28
CA TYR A 623 -23.76 16.83 0.82
C TYR A 623 -22.68 16.91 1.93
N ASN A 624 -21.62 17.73 1.75
CA ASN A 624 -20.62 17.97 2.79
C ASN A 624 -20.99 19.12 3.73
N THR A 625 -21.57 20.20 3.19
CA THR A 625 -21.79 21.45 3.94
C THR A 625 -23.15 22.10 3.66
N GLY A 626 -23.93 21.60 2.71
CA GLY A 626 -25.16 22.23 2.25
C GLY A 626 -26.42 21.84 3.05
N ASP A 627 -27.47 22.65 2.94
CA ASP A 627 -28.75 22.44 3.64
C ASP A 627 -29.51 21.20 3.17
N LEU A 628 -29.23 20.70 1.96
CA LEU A 628 -29.86 19.49 1.40
C LEU A 628 -29.13 18.21 1.83
N ARG A 629 -28.14 18.30 2.69
CA ARG A 629 -27.41 17.19 3.28
C ARG A 629 -28.32 16.35 4.20
N CYS A 630 -28.15 15.04 4.23
CA CYS A 630 -28.82 14.16 5.18
C CYS A 630 -28.40 14.49 6.63
N PRO A 631 -29.32 14.83 7.52
CA PRO A 631 -28.98 15.20 8.90
C PRO A 631 -28.59 13.98 9.74
N THR A 632 -29.06 12.78 9.41
CA THR A 632 -28.83 11.56 10.19
C THR A 632 -27.40 11.04 10.04
N CYS A 633 -26.87 11.00 8.83
CA CYS A 633 -25.50 10.57 8.56
C CYS A 633 -24.53 11.72 8.28
N ASP A 634 -24.98 12.96 8.43
CA ASP A 634 -24.16 14.14 8.14
C ASP A 634 -23.51 14.14 6.76
N GLY A 635 -24.21 13.54 5.76
CA GLY A 635 -23.77 13.46 4.37
C GLY A 635 -22.71 12.39 4.08
N THR A 636 -22.43 11.48 5.00
CA THR A 636 -21.52 10.34 4.76
C THR A 636 -22.19 9.21 4.00
N GLY A 637 -23.54 9.11 4.05
CA GLY A 637 -24.29 7.99 3.48
C GLY A 637 -24.34 6.76 4.38
N GLN A 638 -23.48 6.70 5.38
CA GLN A 638 -23.30 5.60 6.31
C GLN A 638 -23.28 6.12 7.76
N ILE A 639 -23.55 5.26 8.72
CA ILE A 639 -23.45 5.52 10.14
C ILE A 639 -22.45 4.53 10.71
N SER A 640 -21.37 5.02 11.27
CA SER A 640 -20.40 4.19 11.99
C SER A 640 -20.91 3.98 13.41
N LEU A 641 -21.13 2.74 13.79
CA LEU A 641 -21.50 2.35 15.13
C LEU A 641 -20.25 1.91 15.90
N ASP A 642 -19.85 2.73 16.88
CA ASP A 642 -18.86 2.31 17.90
C ASP A 642 -19.49 1.22 18.77
N VAL A 643 -19.17 -0.02 18.49
CA VAL A 643 -19.60 -1.16 19.29
C VAL A 643 -18.46 -1.49 20.24
N GLN A 644 -18.55 -1.05 21.52
CA GLN A 644 -17.54 -1.32 22.53
C GLN A 644 -17.03 -2.78 22.42
N PHE A 645 -15.70 -2.93 22.25
CA PHE A 645 -14.98 -4.21 22.12
C PHE A 645 -15.13 -4.96 20.76
N LEU A 646 -15.76 -4.34 19.75
CA LEU A 646 -15.78 -4.84 18.36
C LEU A 646 -15.23 -3.76 17.43
N PRO A 647 -14.76 -4.11 16.22
CA PRO A 647 -14.50 -3.11 15.18
C PRO A 647 -15.76 -2.27 14.90
N ASP A 648 -15.56 -1.00 14.58
CA ASP A 648 -16.65 -0.13 14.15
C ASP A 648 -17.42 -0.78 12.99
N VAL A 649 -18.75 -0.79 13.10
CA VAL A 649 -19.61 -1.34 12.06
C VAL A 649 -20.25 -0.19 11.30
N ASP A 650 -19.93 -0.08 10.02
CA ASP A 650 -20.56 0.89 9.13
C ASP A 650 -21.86 0.32 8.56
N ILE A 651 -22.97 0.98 8.84
CA ILE A 651 -24.28 0.62 8.30
C ILE A 651 -24.77 1.70 7.35
N VAL A 652 -25.43 1.29 6.26
CA VAL A 652 -26.06 2.23 5.34
C VAL A 652 -27.09 3.07 6.10
N CYS A 653 -27.02 4.40 5.94
CA CYS A 653 -27.92 5.30 6.65
C CYS A 653 -29.39 4.96 6.34
N PRO A 654 -30.24 4.68 7.36
CA PRO A 654 -31.62 4.25 7.15
C PRO A 654 -32.50 5.33 6.51
N ASP A 655 -32.18 6.61 6.73
CA ASP A 655 -32.95 7.73 6.23
C ASP A 655 -32.67 8.05 4.77
N CYS A 656 -31.40 8.19 4.39
CA CYS A 656 -31.02 8.53 3.04
C CYS A 656 -30.68 7.32 2.16
N LYS A 657 -30.59 6.12 2.74
CA LYS A 657 -30.26 4.86 2.03
C LYS A 657 -29.00 4.98 1.17
N GLY A 658 -27.96 5.62 1.70
CA GLY A 658 -26.68 5.83 1.03
C GLY A 658 -26.63 7.07 0.11
N SER A 659 -27.74 7.71 -0.23
CA SER A 659 -27.76 8.85 -1.18
C SER A 659 -27.09 10.13 -0.64
N ARG A 660 -26.81 10.23 0.67
CA ARG A 660 -26.19 11.39 1.34
C ARG A 660 -27.08 12.63 1.43
N TYR A 661 -28.25 12.63 0.78
CA TYR A 661 -29.17 13.75 0.69
C TYR A 661 -30.46 13.51 1.48
N LYS A 662 -31.05 14.58 2.00
CA LYS A 662 -32.37 14.55 2.57
C LYS A 662 -33.46 14.50 1.47
N ARG A 663 -34.70 14.13 1.85
CA ARG A 663 -35.81 13.91 0.92
C ARG A 663 -36.16 15.14 0.07
N GLU A 664 -35.92 16.34 0.56
CA GLU A 664 -36.15 17.60 -0.15
C GLU A 664 -35.29 17.72 -1.41
N ALA A 665 -34.09 17.17 -1.44
CA ALA A 665 -33.23 17.18 -2.62
C ALA A 665 -33.84 16.43 -3.82
N TYR A 666 -34.69 15.43 -3.55
CA TYR A 666 -35.43 14.69 -4.59
C TYR A 666 -36.57 15.46 -5.21
N LYS A 667 -36.96 16.62 -4.66
CA LYS A 667 -38.03 17.50 -5.20
C LYS A 667 -37.51 18.51 -6.20
N VAL A 668 -36.19 18.64 -6.36
CA VAL A 668 -35.57 19.55 -7.31
C VAL A 668 -35.13 18.76 -8.54
N PHE A 669 -35.76 19.02 -9.65
CA PHE A 669 -35.57 18.29 -10.89
C PHE A 669 -34.95 19.15 -11.98
N ARG A 670 -34.14 18.47 -12.79
CA ARG A 670 -33.71 18.96 -14.10
C ARG A 670 -34.36 18.10 -15.17
N THR A 671 -34.89 18.73 -16.22
CA THR A 671 -35.40 18.02 -17.38
C THR A 671 -34.23 17.74 -18.33
N ALA A 672 -34.01 16.47 -18.63
CA ALA A 672 -33.03 16.05 -19.61
C ALA A 672 -33.54 16.21 -21.04
N LYS A 673 -32.64 16.05 -22.04
CA LYS A 673 -33.00 16.21 -23.47
C LYS A 673 -34.05 15.18 -23.94
N ASN A 674 -34.12 14.02 -23.29
CA ASN A 674 -35.12 12.99 -23.53
C ASN A 674 -36.51 13.35 -22.95
N GLY A 675 -36.67 14.47 -22.27
CA GLY A 675 -37.92 14.92 -21.63
C GLY A 675 -38.14 14.39 -20.22
N GLU A 676 -37.33 13.49 -19.72
CA GLU A 676 -37.40 12.94 -18.38
C GLU A 676 -36.79 13.89 -17.33
N LYS A 677 -37.29 13.78 -16.10
CA LYS A 677 -36.84 14.62 -14.98
C LYS A 677 -35.99 13.81 -14.01
N TYR A 678 -34.82 14.33 -13.72
CA TYR A 678 -33.86 13.70 -12.77
C TYR A 678 -33.50 14.69 -11.66
N SER A 679 -33.53 14.24 -10.41
CA SER A 679 -32.95 14.95 -9.27
C SER A 679 -31.45 14.67 -9.15
N LEU A 680 -30.73 15.53 -8.42
CA LEU A 680 -29.28 15.34 -8.22
C LEU A 680 -28.96 14.02 -7.51
N PRO A 681 -29.68 13.62 -6.42
CA PRO A 681 -29.45 12.31 -5.80
C PRO A 681 -29.64 11.12 -6.74
N GLN A 682 -30.63 11.20 -7.68
CA GLN A 682 -30.84 10.16 -8.68
C GLN A 682 -29.64 10.06 -9.64
N LEU A 683 -29.12 11.19 -10.15
CA LEU A 683 -27.91 11.16 -10.98
C LEU A 683 -26.70 10.60 -10.23
N MET A 684 -26.57 10.89 -8.94
CA MET A 684 -25.47 10.34 -8.12
C MET A 684 -25.56 8.83 -7.95
N SER A 685 -26.76 8.24 -7.99
CA SER A 685 -26.94 6.77 -7.90
C SER A 685 -26.80 6.04 -9.25
N MET A 686 -26.77 6.78 -10.37
CA MET A 686 -26.60 6.19 -11.70
C MET A 686 -25.15 5.92 -12.02
N SER A 687 -24.90 4.90 -12.87
CA SER A 687 -23.57 4.67 -13.43
C SER A 687 -23.16 5.81 -14.38
N ILE A 688 -21.85 5.98 -14.56
CA ILE A 688 -21.29 6.98 -15.48
C ILE A 688 -21.90 6.81 -16.88
N ASP A 689 -22.02 5.56 -17.38
CA ASP A 689 -22.61 5.25 -18.67
C ASP A 689 -24.07 5.77 -18.76
N GLN A 690 -24.89 5.50 -17.75
CA GLN A 690 -26.25 5.98 -17.69
C GLN A 690 -26.35 7.51 -17.61
N VAL A 691 -25.44 8.14 -16.85
CA VAL A 691 -25.44 9.61 -16.73
C VAL A 691 -25.02 10.27 -18.05
N ILE A 692 -24.12 9.68 -18.85
CA ILE A 692 -23.74 10.17 -20.17
C ILE A 692 -24.99 10.31 -21.07
N GLU A 693 -25.87 9.30 -21.07
CA GLU A 693 -27.09 9.29 -21.89
C GLU A 693 -28.03 10.43 -21.53
N VAL A 694 -28.20 10.76 -20.25
CA VAL A 694 -29.15 11.78 -19.76
C VAL A 694 -28.54 13.18 -19.62
N THR A 695 -27.22 13.35 -19.88
CA THR A 695 -26.50 14.64 -19.76
C THR A 695 -25.92 15.12 -21.08
N THR A 696 -26.38 14.64 -22.23
CA THR A 696 -25.87 15.00 -23.57
C THR A 696 -25.90 16.49 -23.86
N ASP A 697 -26.80 17.26 -23.22
CA ASP A 697 -26.89 18.72 -23.31
C ASP A 697 -25.92 19.47 -22.37
N LEU A 698 -25.27 18.78 -21.44
CA LEU A 698 -24.33 19.36 -20.47
C LEU A 698 -22.88 19.17 -20.92
N LYS A 699 -22.43 19.98 -21.87
CA LYS A 699 -21.14 19.79 -22.57
C LYS A 699 -19.95 19.54 -21.64
N LEU A 700 -19.77 20.33 -20.57
CA LEU A 700 -18.64 20.21 -19.65
C LEU A 700 -18.73 18.92 -18.79
N VAL A 701 -19.93 18.59 -18.31
CA VAL A 701 -20.19 17.37 -17.54
C VAL A 701 -19.95 16.14 -18.42
N ASN A 702 -20.53 16.15 -19.63
CA ASN A 702 -20.44 15.04 -20.55
C ASN A 702 -19.00 14.77 -21.02
N GLN A 703 -18.20 15.83 -21.27
CA GLN A 703 -16.77 15.68 -21.58
C GLN A 703 -16.01 14.95 -20.47
N LYS A 704 -16.22 15.33 -19.20
CA LYS A 704 -15.58 14.66 -18.06
C LYS A 704 -16.05 13.21 -17.91
N LEU A 705 -17.34 12.96 -18.10
CA LEU A 705 -17.90 11.61 -18.06
C LEU A 705 -17.34 10.72 -19.16
N GLN A 706 -17.18 11.24 -20.38
CA GLN A 706 -16.58 10.50 -21.50
C GLN A 706 -15.13 10.10 -21.23
N VAL A 707 -14.35 10.96 -20.57
CA VAL A 707 -12.99 10.61 -20.14
C VAL A 707 -13.02 9.43 -19.18
N LEU A 708 -13.91 9.45 -18.18
CA LEU A 708 -14.07 8.33 -17.24
C LEU A 708 -14.50 7.04 -17.94
N GLN A 709 -15.43 7.13 -18.91
CA GLN A 709 -15.88 6.00 -19.73
C GLN A 709 -14.73 5.42 -20.56
N GLN A 710 -13.94 6.27 -21.24
CA GLN A 710 -12.77 5.87 -22.02
C GLN A 710 -11.72 5.16 -21.17
N LEU A 711 -11.65 5.49 -19.88
CA LEU A 711 -10.77 4.84 -18.90
C LEU A 711 -11.38 3.54 -18.34
N GLY A 712 -12.50 3.06 -18.89
CA GLY A 712 -13.16 1.84 -18.44
C GLY A 712 -13.82 1.95 -17.06
N LEU A 713 -14.20 3.17 -16.62
CA LEU A 713 -14.87 3.42 -15.35
C LEU A 713 -16.38 3.64 -15.52
N GLY A 714 -16.94 3.38 -16.71
CA GLY A 714 -18.34 3.64 -17.06
C GLY A 714 -19.37 2.97 -16.15
N TYR A 715 -19.00 1.84 -15.54
CA TYR A 715 -19.86 1.07 -14.63
C TYR A 715 -19.97 1.65 -13.22
N LEU A 716 -19.03 2.50 -12.78
CA LEU A 716 -19.04 3.10 -11.44
C LEU A 716 -20.18 4.08 -11.31
N SER A 717 -20.81 4.13 -10.14
CA SER A 717 -21.81 5.17 -9.85
C SER A 717 -21.12 6.51 -9.54
N LEU A 718 -21.75 7.64 -9.87
CA LEU A 718 -21.19 8.96 -9.54
C LEU A 718 -21.05 9.16 -8.03
N GLY A 719 -21.91 8.53 -7.24
CA GLY A 719 -21.91 8.58 -5.78
C GLY A 719 -21.01 7.56 -5.11
N GLU A 720 -20.31 6.71 -5.86
CA GLU A 720 -19.38 5.70 -5.33
C GLU A 720 -18.29 6.33 -4.48
N ASP A 721 -18.01 5.71 -3.33
CA ASP A 721 -17.04 6.19 -2.37
C ASP A 721 -15.62 5.94 -2.87
N THR A 722 -14.79 6.98 -2.92
CA THR A 722 -13.41 6.82 -3.42
C THR A 722 -12.52 5.91 -2.56
N PRO A 723 -12.66 5.82 -1.22
CA PRO A 723 -11.89 4.86 -0.42
C PRO A 723 -12.22 3.39 -0.70
N GLY A 724 -13.43 3.10 -1.21
CA GLY A 724 -13.90 1.75 -1.54
C GLY A 724 -13.42 1.25 -2.91
N LEU A 725 -12.84 2.12 -3.73
CA LEU A 725 -12.37 1.76 -5.07
C LEU A 725 -11.17 0.80 -5.02
N SER A 726 -11.11 -0.13 -5.97
CA SER A 726 -9.93 -0.97 -6.19
C SER A 726 -8.70 -0.12 -6.57
N GLY A 727 -7.50 -0.70 -6.49
CA GLY A 727 -6.26 0.01 -6.85
C GLY A 727 -6.28 0.56 -8.27
N GLY A 728 -6.68 -0.27 -9.22
CA GLY A 728 -6.77 0.13 -10.64
C GLY A 728 -7.86 1.17 -10.91
N GLU A 729 -9.02 1.09 -10.26
CA GLU A 729 -10.07 2.12 -10.36
C GLU A 729 -9.60 3.48 -9.83
N ALA A 730 -8.92 3.46 -8.67
CA ALA A 730 -8.35 4.67 -8.09
C ALA A 730 -7.30 5.31 -9.02
N GLN A 731 -6.38 4.53 -9.60
CA GLN A 731 -5.40 5.02 -10.57
C GLN A 731 -6.05 5.64 -11.80
N ARG A 732 -7.03 4.95 -12.39
CA ARG A 732 -7.75 5.46 -13.57
C ARG A 732 -8.54 6.73 -13.27
N LEU A 733 -9.11 6.84 -12.07
CA LEU A 733 -9.80 8.05 -11.63
C LEU A 733 -8.82 9.22 -11.40
N LYS A 734 -7.62 8.96 -10.83
CA LYS A 734 -6.53 9.96 -10.75
C LYS A 734 -6.15 10.46 -12.13
N LEU A 735 -5.94 9.54 -13.07
CA LEU A 735 -5.59 9.88 -14.44
C LEU A 735 -6.66 10.75 -15.11
N ALA A 736 -7.94 10.41 -14.92
CA ALA A 736 -9.06 11.22 -15.46
C ALA A 736 -9.00 12.69 -15.02
N SER A 737 -8.60 12.94 -13.78
CA SER A 737 -8.47 14.30 -13.24
C SER A 737 -7.28 15.08 -13.82
N GLU A 738 -6.27 14.36 -14.34
CA GLU A 738 -5.02 14.94 -14.85
C GLU A 738 -5.00 15.08 -16.39
N MET A 739 -5.95 14.48 -17.10
CA MET A 739 -6.05 14.60 -18.55
C MET A 739 -6.50 16.01 -18.97
N GLY A 740 -5.65 16.72 -19.71
CA GLY A 740 -5.88 18.10 -20.18
C GLY A 740 -5.41 18.30 -21.62
N LYS A 741 -5.49 19.54 -22.11
CA LYS A 741 -5.03 19.93 -23.45
C LYS A 741 -3.55 20.26 -23.42
N GLY A 742 -2.77 19.69 -24.37
CA GLY A 742 -1.34 20.03 -24.62
C GLY A 742 -0.46 19.59 -23.45
N GLN A 743 0.19 18.42 -23.55
CA GLN A 743 0.96 17.83 -22.46
C GLN A 743 2.40 17.49 -22.87
N SER A 744 2.91 18.19 -23.87
CA SER A 744 4.27 17.97 -24.41
C SER A 744 5.39 18.30 -23.42
N ASP A 745 5.09 19.04 -22.37
CA ASP A 745 5.99 19.40 -21.27
C ASP A 745 5.77 18.54 -20.00
N THR A 746 4.97 17.49 -20.09
CA THR A 746 4.55 16.66 -18.96
C THR A 746 5.08 15.23 -19.08
N VAL A 747 5.64 14.72 -17.98
CA VAL A 747 5.97 13.31 -17.79
C VAL A 747 4.92 12.67 -16.90
N PHE A 748 4.23 11.64 -17.41
CA PHE A 748 3.35 10.79 -16.63
C PHE A 748 4.12 9.56 -16.18
N VAL A 749 4.10 9.31 -14.88
CA VAL A 749 4.70 8.11 -14.28
C VAL A 749 3.58 7.26 -13.69
N PHE A 750 3.52 6.00 -14.10
CA PHE A 750 2.56 5.01 -13.59
C PHE A 750 3.30 3.94 -12.81
N ASP A 751 2.79 3.63 -11.61
CA ASP A 751 3.32 2.58 -10.75
C ASP A 751 2.36 1.38 -10.74
N GLU A 752 2.77 0.31 -11.43
CA GLU A 752 2.02 -0.96 -11.58
C GLU A 752 0.54 -0.74 -11.95
N PRO A 753 0.23 -0.08 -13.07
CA PRO A 753 -1.14 0.30 -13.41
C PRO A 753 -2.02 -0.88 -13.85
N THR A 754 -1.47 -2.07 -14.10
CA THR A 754 -2.24 -3.27 -14.47
C THR A 754 -2.77 -4.05 -13.27
N ILE A 755 -2.45 -3.63 -12.04
CA ILE A 755 -2.92 -4.31 -10.83
C ILE A 755 -4.45 -4.47 -10.85
N GLY A 756 -4.91 -5.73 -10.75
CA GLY A 756 -6.32 -6.07 -10.71
C GLY A 756 -7.09 -5.85 -12.03
N LEU A 757 -6.38 -5.73 -13.16
CA LEU A 757 -6.97 -5.57 -14.47
C LEU A 757 -7.09 -6.90 -15.22
N HIS A 758 -8.27 -7.15 -15.76
CA HIS A 758 -8.46 -8.21 -16.76
C HIS A 758 -7.66 -7.87 -18.05
N PRO A 759 -7.14 -8.84 -18.81
CA PRO A 759 -6.43 -8.56 -20.07
C PRO A 759 -7.16 -7.62 -21.03
N GLN A 760 -8.50 -7.68 -21.10
CA GLN A 760 -9.29 -6.73 -21.85
C GLN A 760 -9.17 -5.28 -21.34
N ASP A 761 -9.07 -5.09 -20.03
CA ASP A 761 -8.90 -3.76 -19.42
C ASP A 761 -7.47 -3.24 -19.64
N VAL A 762 -6.48 -4.13 -19.75
CA VAL A 762 -5.10 -3.76 -20.15
C VAL A 762 -5.06 -3.18 -21.56
N CYS A 763 -5.90 -3.70 -22.49
CA CYS A 763 -6.06 -3.10 -23.84
C CYS A 763 -6.55 -1.65 -23.75
N VAL A 764 -7.53 -1.39 -22.89
CA VAL A 764 -8.07 -0.04 -22.68
C VAL A 764 -6.98 0.88 -22.12
N LEU A 765 -6.19 0.40 -21.16
CA LEU A 765 -5.08 1.15 -20.57
C LEU A 765 -4.00 1.50 -21.61
N LEU A 766 -3.64 0.56 -22.48
CA LEU A 766 -2.71 0.83 -23.59
C LEU A 766 -3.25 1.89 -24.55
N GLY A 767 -4.56 1.88 -24.85
CA GLY A 767 -5.21 2.95 -25.62
C GLY A 767 -5.11 4.32 -24.94
N VAL A 768 -5.17 4.36 -23.62
CA VAL A 768 -4.97 5.59 -22.84
C VAL A 768 -3.53 6.09 -22.96
N PHE A 769 -2.52 5.21 -22.84
CA PHE A 769 -1.12 5.59 -23.05
C PHE A 769 -0.91 6.17 -24.46
N GLN A 770 -1.48 5.56 -25.50
CA GLN A 770 -1.44 6.09 -26.86
C GLN A 770 -2.10 7.48 -26.96
N SER A 771 -3.20 7.71 -26.25
CA SER A 771 -3.86 9.01 -26.21
C SER A 771 -2.96 10.09 -25.57
N LEU A 772 -2.28 9.77 -24.46
CA LEU A 772 -1.32 10.68 -23.81
C LEU A 772 -0.13 10.99 -24.74
N LEU A 773 0.42 9.97 -25.39
CA LEU A 773 1.51 10.12 -26.36
C LEU A 773 1.11 10.99 -27.55
N SER A 774 -0.12 10.86 -28.03
CA SER A 774 -0.66 11.69 -29.13
C SER A 774 -0.78 13.16 -28.76
N LEU A 775 -0.93 13.47 -27.45
CA LEU A 775 -0.92 14.82 -26.90
C LEU A 775 0.51 15.36 -26.65
N GLY A 776 1.53 14.57 -26.98
CA GLY A 776 2.94 14.90 -26.82
C GLY A 776 3.57 14.57 -25.48
N ALA A 777 2.83 13.94 -24.55
CA ALA A 777 3.33 13.55 -23.24
C ALA A 777 4.42 12.46 -23.33
N THR A 778 5.29 12.41 -22.32
CA THR A 778 6.19 11.27 -22.08
C THR A 778 5.54 10.37 -21.04
N VAL A 779 5.48 9.06 -21.31
CA VAL A 779 4.85 8.08 -20.43
C VAL A 779 5.90 7.10 -19.93
N ILE A 780 6.05 6.99 -18.60
CA ILE A 780 6.97 6.07 -17.93
C ILE A 780 6.12 5.14 -17.05
N VAL A 781 6.31 3.84 -17.16
CA VAL A 781 5.50 2.83 -16.46
C VAL A 781 6.43 1.85 -15.74
N ILE A 782 6.23 1.67 -14.45
CA ILE A 782 6.83 0.55 -13.71
C ILE A 782 5.87 -0.63 -13.88
N GLU A 783 6.33 -1.73 -14.51
CA GLU A 783 5.42 -2.84 -14.83
C GLU A 783 6.08 -4.22 -14.88
N HIS A 784 5.24 -5.23 -14.64
CA HIS A 784 5.55 -6.64 -14.77
C HIS A 784 4.68 -7.35 -15.81
N ASP A 785 3.56 -6.74 -16.20
CA ASP A 785 2.65 -7.29 -17.21
C ASP A 785 3.33 -7.38 -18.58
N LEU A 786 3.32 -8.58 -19.15
CA LEU A 786 4.02 -8.84 -20.41
C LEU A 786 3.39 -8.14 -21.61
N ASP A 787 2.09 -7.86 -21.58
CA ASP A 787 1.41 -7.18 -22.69
C ASP A 787 1.79 -5.69 -22.69
N VAL A 788 1.90 -5.06 -21.54
CA VAL A 788 2.41 -3.69 -21.43
C VAL A 788 3.89 -3.61 -21.84
N ILE A 789 4.71 -4.57 -21.38
CA ILE A 789 6.15 -4.60 -21.71
C ILE A 789 6.36 -4.81 -23.21
N ARG A 790 5.60 -5.71 -23.88
CA ARG A 790 5.66 -5.95 -25.33
C ARG A 790 5.23 -4.74 -26.16
N ASN A 791 4.31 -3.92 -25.63
CA ASN A 791 3.83 -2.70 -26.27
C ASN A 791 4.66 -1.45 -25.96
N ALA A 792 5.72 -1.58 -25.15
CA ALA A 792 6.64 -0.47 -24.85
C ALA A 792 7.43 -0.05 -26.11
N HIS A 793 7.71 1.25 -26.23
CA HIS A 793 8.65 1.75 -27.23
C HIS A 793 10.09 1.58 -26.75
N TYR A 794 10.30 1.68 -25.44
CA TYR A 794 11.59 1.55 -24.78
C TYR A 794 11.44 0.82 -23.45
N ILE A 795 12.36 -0.06 -23.13
CA ILE A 795 12.38 -0.84 -21.90
C ILE A 795 13.68 -0.55 -21.15
N ILE A 796 13.59 -0.42 -19.86
CA ILE A 796 14.71 -0.41 -18.90
C ILE A 796 14.50 -1.62 -17.98
N ASP A 797 15.32 -2.66 -18.14
CA ASP A 797 15.23 -3.89 -17.33
C ASP A 797 16.25 -3.83 -16.19
N MET A 798 15.73 -3.82 -14.96
CA MET A 798 16.51 -3.74 -13.73
C MET A 798 16.78 -5.13 -13.18
N GLY A 799 18.02 -5.40 -12.75
CA GLY A 799 18.38 -6.70 -12.22
C GLY A 799 19.86 -6.83 -11.90
N PRO A 800 20.43 -8.06 -12.03
CA PRO A 800 19.77 -9.31 -12.47
C PRO A 800 18.87 -9.97 -11.42
N GLY A 801 19.06 -9.66 -10.13
CA GLY A 801 18.29 -10.20 -9.01
C GLY A 801 17.63 -9.12 -8.18
N GLY A 802 17.11 -9.49 -7.00
CA GLY A 802 16.63 -8.56 -5.98
C GLY A 802 17.72 -8.20 -4.95
N GLY A 803 17.51 -7.13 -4.19
CA GLY A 803 18.42 -6.70 -3.13
C GLY A 803 19.84 -6.36 -3.62
N ALA A 804 20.84 -6.83 -2.92
CA ALA A 804 22.25 -6.55 -3.24
C ALA A 804 22.70 -7.11 -4.62
N ALA A 805 22.05 -8.17 -5.10
CA ALA A 805 22.30 -8.73 -6.43
C ALA A 805 21.62 -7.94 -7.55
N GLY A 806 20.76 -6.98 -7.20
CA GLY A 806 20.03 -6.12 -8.13
C GLY A 806 20.65 -4.73 -8.31
N GLY A 807 19.81 -3.75 -8.54
CA GLY A 807 20.19 -2.33 -8.55
C GLY A 807 21.02 -1.88 -9.75
N ARG A 808 20.99 -2.64 -10.85
CA ARG A 808 21.71 -2.34 -12.10
C ARG A 808 20.76 -2.39 -13.29
N ILE A 809 21.08 -1.66 -14.34
CA ILE A 809 20.41 -1.82 -15.63
C ILE A 809 21.08 -3.02 -16.33
N VAL A 810 20.28 -4.07 -16.55
CA VAL A 810 20.74 -5.32 -17.22
C VAL A 810 20.59 -5.21 -18.73
N ALA A 811 19.49 -4.61 -19.15
CA ALA A 811 19.19 -4.38 -20.56
C ALA A 811 18.38 -3.09 -20.73
N GLN A 812 18.58 -2.41 -21.85
CA GLN A 812 17.77 -1.26 -22.24
C GLN A 812 17.64 -1.20 -23.75
N GLY A 813 16.50 -0.72 -24.23
CA GLY A 813 16.22 -0.64 -25.66
C GLY A 813 14.79 -1.03 -26.02
N THR A 814 14.57 -1.40 -27.27
CA THR A 814 13.27 -1.91 -27.72
C THR A 814 12.95 -3.28 -27.09
N PRO A 815 11.68 -3.72 -27.07
CA PRO A 815 11.32 -5.07 -26.62
C PRO A 815 12.16 -6.17 -27.28
N GLN A 816 12.45 -6.03 -28.58
CA GLN A 816 13.29 -6.99 -29.31
C GLN A 816 14.75 -6.97 -28.83
N THR A 817 15.28 -5.81 -28.49
CA THR A 817 16.64 -5.69 -27.92
C THR A 817 16.74 -6.39 -26.57
N VAL A 818 15.76 -6.20 -25.69
CA VAL A 818 15.72 -6.82 -24.37
C VAL A 818 15.50 -8.33 -24.47
N LYS A 819 14.62 -8.79 -25.35
CA LYS A 819 14.39 -10.21 -25.64
C LYS A 819 15.67 -10.95 -26.05
N ASN A 820 16.52 -10.30 -26.81
CA ASN A 820 17.78 -10.89 -27.33
C ASN A 820 18.93 -10.82 -26.30
N ASN A 821 18.74 -10.15 -25.17
CA ASN A 821 19.77 -10.05 -24.14
C ASN A 821 19.74 -11.27 -23.21
N ALA A 822 20.77 -12.11 -23.25
CA ALA A 822 20.87 -13.35 -22.46
C ALA A 822 20.86 -13.10 -20.93
N ASN A 823 21.27 -11.91 -20.48
CA ASN A 823 21.32 -11.54 -19.06
C ASN A 823 19.97 -11.03 -18.54
N SER A 824 19.04 -10.68 -19.43
CA SER A 824 17.70 -10.22 -19.06
C SER A 824 16.81 -11.40 -18.65
N ILE A 825 16.35 -11.38 -17.40
CA ILE A 825 15.35 -12.35 -16.93
C ILE A 825 14.00 -12.06 -17.59
N THR A 826 13.60 -10.79 -17.67
CA THR A 826 12.37 -10.34 -18.35
C THR A 826 12.38 -10.74 -19.83
N GLY A 827 13.52 -10.59 -20.50
CA GLY A 827 13.68 -10.95 -21.92
C GLY A 827 13.34 -12.41 -22.26
N LYS A 828 13.49 -13.33 -21.29
CA LYS A 828 13.15 -14.76 -21.48
C LYS A 828 11.63 -15.01 -21.61
N TYR A 829 10.81 -14.05 -21.16
CA TYR A 829 9.34 -14.13 -21.17
C TYR A 829 8.70 -13.30 -22.29
N LEU A 830 9.49 -12.44 -22.98
CA LEU A 830 9.06 -11.67 -24.14
C LEU A 830 9.10 -12.52 -25.42
#